data_867678ca79bddeac42660d500d9e6d33
#
_entry.id   867678ca79bddeac42660d500d9e6d33
#
_cell.length_a   1.000
_cell.length_b   1.000
_cell.length_c   1.000
_cell.angle_alpha   90.00
_cell.angle_beta   90.00
_cell.angle_gamma   90.00
#
_symmetry.space_group_name_H-M   'P 1'
#
loop_
_entity.id
_entity.type
_entity.pdbx_description
1 polymer ?
#
loop_
_entity_poly.entity_id
_entity_poly.type
_entity_poly.pdbx_seq_one_letter_code
_entity_poly.pdbx_strand_id
1 'polypeptide(L)'
;MGLAWWQQSQPHKYEIERRDDVINKEAEAEAFSVLDPSTIALHRFLPSFCPNVGLMTSVQLSLASVASARSCHAPSNLPKSALLPGFEVMGHTSNIWNKDTCYKFSLMPKATLTFDHSVAESAKHKQKKHTIDPAAPDFLPLPSFEECFPKSTKEVREIVHEQSGHVLKVPFRRVHLSGEDQHFDTYDTSGPQNINPQLGLPKIRKDWVERREQLGAPRYTQMFYAKQGMITEEMLFCAAREKLDPEFVRSEVACGRAIIPSNKNHLELEPMIVGRNFLVKVNANIGNSAVVSNIEEEVHKLQWATMWGADTIMDLSTGRHIHETREWILRNSAVPVGTVPIYQALEKVNGIAENLSWEIFRDTLIEQAEQGVDYFTIHAGVLLRYIPLTAKRMTGIVSRGGSIHAKWCLAYHKENFAYEHWDEILDICNQYDVALSIGDGLRPGSIYDANDTAQFAELLTQGELTRRAWEKDVQVMNEGPGHIPLHKIPENMVKQLEWCNEAPFYTLGPLTTDIAPGYDHITSAIGAANIGALGTALLCYVTPKEHLGLPNRDDVKAGVISYKIAAHAADLAKGHQHAQAWDDALSKARFEFRWMDQFALSLDPMTAMAFHDETLPSEGAKVAHFCSMCGPKFCSMKITEDVRKYAEEHGYGTVEEAMKHGMDAMSAEFLAAKKTVSGEQHGEVGGEIYVPESYAARSPSAI
;
A
#
# COMPACT_ATOMS: atom_id res chain seq x y z
N MET A 1 -1.86 -1.63 -36.37
CA MET A 1 -2.17 -0.20 -36.08
C MET A 1 -1.87 0.20 -34.63
N GLY A 2 -1.18 -0.61 -33.85
CA GLY A 2 -0.84 -0.34 -32.44
C GLY A 2 0.55 0.24 -32.18
N LEU A 3 1.42 0.29 -33.16
CA LEU A 3 2.82 0.74 -32.98
C LEU A 3 3.07 2.24 -33.29
N ALA A 4 2.10 2.93 -33.87
CA ALA A 4 2.24 4.33 -34.24
C ALA A 4 1.85 5.34 -33.14
N TRP A 5 1.24 4.88 -32.03
CA TRP A 5 0.80 5.75 -30.94
C TRP A 5 1.84 5.91 -29.82
N TRP A 6 2.80 5.00 -29.76
CA TRP A 6 3.82 5.01 -28.70
C TRP A 6 5.03 5.92 -28.99
N GLN A 7 5.21 6.35 -30.22
CA GLN A 7 6.33 7.23 -30.60
C GLN A 7 6.05 8.73 -30.48
N GLN A 8 4.82 9.14 -30.12
CA GLN A 8 4.47 10.56 -29.97
C GLN A 8 4.36 11.09 -28.55
N SER A 9 4.68 10.28 -27.51
CA SER A 9 4.61 10.69 -26.10
C SER A 9 5.97 10.73 -25.39
N GLN A 10 7.05 11.03 -26.10
CA GLN A 10 8.33 11.39 -25.48
C GLN A 10 8.29 12.88 -25.09
N PRO A 11 8.58 13.24 -23.84
CA PRO A 11 8.62 14.64 -23.44
C PRO A 11 9.82 15.34 -24.09
N HIS A 12 9.56 16.44 -24.75
CA HIS A 12 10.60 17.35 -25.22
C HIS A 12 11.48 17.80 -24.07
N LYS A 13 12.80 17.61 -24.21
CA LYS A 13 13.81 18.25 -23.38
C LYS A 13 13.66 19.77 -23.53
N TYR A 14 13.20 20.43 -22.48
CA TYR A 14 13.38 21.87 -22.32
C TYR A 14 14.69 22.10 -21.60
N GLU A 15 15.64 22.71 -22.28
CA GLU A 15 16.75 23.41 -21.67
C GLU A 15 16.19 24.61 -20.89
N ILE A 16 16.27 24.54 -19.55
CA ILE A 16 15.97 25.68 -18.68
C ILE A 16 17.30 26.41 -18.42
N GLU A 17 17.45 27.54 -19.10
CA GLU A 17 18.43 28.55 -18.67
C GLU A 17 18.05 29.04 -17.28
N ARG A 18 19.05 29.04 -16.38
CA ARG A 18 18.94 29.58 -15.02
C ARG A 18 18.60 31.07 -15.07
N ARG A 19 17.49 31.46 -14.53
CA ARG A 19 17.20 32.79 -14.03
C ARG A 19 16.88 32.67 -12.53
N ASP A 20 17.89 32.54 -11.75
CA ASP A 20 17.87 32.89 -10.32
C ASP A 20 17.94 34.44 -10.29
N ASP A 21 16.90 35.09 -9.73
CA ASP A 21 16.98 36.43 -9.10
C ASP A 21 15.72 37.32 -9.12
N VAL A 22 14.49 36.79 -9.32
CA VAL A 22 13.32 37.71 -9.30
C VAL A 22 12.12 37.25 -8.44
N ILE A 23 12.12 36.06 -7.86
CA ILE A 23 10.89 35.55 -7.18
C ILE A 23 10.83 35.85 -5.67
N ASN A 24 11.86 36.45 -5.06
CA ASN A 24 11.90 36.65 -3.60
C ASN A 24 11.42 38.04 -3.12
N LYS A 25 10.78 38.87 -3.95
CA LYS A 25 10.28 40.19 -3.51
C LYS A 25 8.80 40.44 -3.63
N GLU A 26 8.03 39.56 -4.24
CA GLU A 26 6.58 39.74 -4.39
C GLU A 26 5.73 38.91 -3.41
N ALA A 27 6.27 37.92 -2.73
CA ALA A 27 5.55 37.08 -1.77
C ALA A 27 5.39 37.67 -0.36
N GLU A 28 6.11 38.76 -0.02
CA GLU A 28 6.00 39.40 1.30
C GLU A 28 5.03 40.60 1.35
N ALA A 29 4.43 41.01 0.23
CA ALA A 29 3.61 42.21 0.18
C ALA A 29 2.08 41.95 0.20
N GLU A 30 1.60 40.71 0.10
CA GLU A 30 0.14 40.40 0.06
C GLU A 30 -0.46 39.80 1.34
N ALA A 31 0.28 39.78 2.45
CA ALA A 31 -0.21 39.19 3.70
C ALA A 31 -0.98 40.14 4.63
N PHE A 32 -1.25 41.38 4.27
CA PHE A 32 -2.03 42.31 5.10
C PHE A 32 -2.99 43.16 4.27
N SER A 33 -4.19 42.66 3.98
CA SER A 33 -5.43 43.46 3.98
C SER A 33 -6.65 42.54 4.03
N VAL A 34 -7.24 42.47 5.19
CA VAL A 34 -8.60 41.96 5.44
C VAL A 34 -9.55 43.11 5.25
N LEU A 35 -10.68 42.84 4.59
CA LEU A 35 -12.02 43.46 4.63
C LEU A 35 -12.53 43.87 3.26
N ASP A 36 -13.46 43.17 2.68
CA ASP A 36 -14.91 43.42 2.51
C ASP A 36 -15.50 42.45 1.43
N PRO A 37 -16.63 41.78 1.68
CA PRO A 37 -17.17 40.79 0.75
C PRO A 37 -18.34 41.36 -0.05
N SER A 38 -18.06 42.08 -1.15
CA SER A 38 -19.04 42.24 -2.20
C SER A 38 -18.38 42.66 -3.52
N THR A 39 -18.54 41.82 -4.52
CA THR A 39 -18.19 42.01 -5.93
C THR A 39 -17.01 41.18 -6.43
N ILE A 40 -17.29 39.95 -6.89
CA ILE A 40 -16.43 39.25 -7.85
C ILE A 40 -17.27 39.00 -9.11
N ALA A 41 -16.94 39.74 -10.14
CA ALA A 41 -17.39 39.50 -11.51
C ALA A 41 -16.54 38.39 -12.13
N LEU A 42 -17.19 37.34 -12.63
CA LEU A 42 -16.60 36.34 -13.51
C LEU A 42 -16.13 36.98 -14.82
N HIS A 43 -14.86 36.88 -15.13
CA HIS A 43 -14.42 36.93 -16.52
C HIS A 43 -13.15 36.12 -16.79
N ARG A 44 -13.34 35.16 -17.73
CA ARG A 44 -12.37 34.57 -18.68
C ARG A 44 -11.35 33.55 -18.20
N PHE A 45 -11.61 32.27 -18.62
CA PHE A 45 -10.85 31.63 -19.71
C PHE A 45 -11.52 30.31 -20.11
N LEU A 46 -12.08 30.28 -21.32
CA LEU A 46 -12.41 29.05 -22.04
C LEU A 46 -11.69 29.09 -23.39
N PRO A 47 -11.04 28.01 -23.83
CA PRO A 47 -10.65 27.88 -25.22
C PRO A 47 -11.82 27.30 -26.05
N SER A 48 -12.03 27.95 -27.17
CA SER A 48 -12.91 27.60 -28.26
C SER A 48 -12.66 26.21 -28.85
N PHE A 49 -13.74 25.43 -29.06
CA PHE A 49 -13.96 24.61 -30.28
C PHE A 49 -15.34 23.95 -30.24
N CYS A 50 -16.20 24.34 -31.10
CA CYS A 50 -17.10 23.78 -32.08
C CYS A 50 -18.48 24.41 -32.14
N PRO A 51 -18.98 24.71 -33.32
CA PRO A 51 -20.26 25.43 -33.53
C PRO A 51 -21.41 24.45 -33.85
N ASN A 52 -22.60 24.98 -33.63
CA ASN A 52 -23.95 24.51 -33.99
C ASN A 52 -24.69 23.68 -32.93
N VAL A 53 -25.65 24.33 -32.27
CA VAL A 53 -27.09 24.15 -32.40
C VAL A 53 -27.75 25.23 -31.52
N GLY A 54 -28.78 25.85 -32.09
CA GLY A 54 -29.36 27.10 -31.66
C GLY A 54 -30.34 27.02 -30.48
N LEU A 55 -30.58 28.22 -30.00
CA LEU A 55 -31.76 28.78 -29.32
C LEU A 55 -32.60 27.90 -28.39
N MET A 56 -32.66 28.28 -27.10
CA MET A 56 -33.87 28.79 -26.48
C MET A 56 -33.66 29.27 -25.03
N THR A 57 -33.99 30.55 -24.88
CA THR A 57 -34.72 31.24 -23.80
C THR A 57 -34.36 31.09 -22.32
N SER A 58 -34.03 32.25 -21.80
CA SER A 58 -34.02 32.74 -20.43
C SER A 58 -35.21 32.28 -19.55
N VAL A 59 -34.91 31.89 -18.29
CA VAL A 59 -35.89 32.01 -17.19
C VAL A 59 -35.17 32.63 -15.99
N GLN A 60 -35.68 33.76 -15.56
CA GLN A 60 -35.37 34.46 -14.31
C GLN A 60 -35.98 33.68 -13.14
N LEU A 61 -35.22 33.50 -12.06
CA LEU A 61 -35.76 33.12 -10.77
C LEU A 61 -35.58 34.26 -9.76
N SER A 62 -36.73 34.84 -9.40
CA SER A 62 -36.87 35.78 -8.29
C SER A 62 -37.13 35.02 -6.98
N LEU A 63 -36.50 35.47 -5.90
CA LEU A 63 -36.79 35.14 -4.53
C LEU A 63 -38.14 35.69 -4.05
N ALA A 64 -38.97 34.86 -3.45
CA ALA A 64 -39.93 35.31 -2.45
C ALA A 64 -40.30 34.18 -1.45
N SER A 65 -40.17 34.51 -0.18
CA SER A 65 -40.63 33.82 1.02
C SER A 65 -42.13 33.47 0.95
N VAL A 66 -42.55 32.39 1.66
CA VAL A 66 -43.61 32.43 2.69
C VAL A 66 -43.83 31.04 3.31
N ALA A 67 -43.92 31.01 4.62
CA ALA A 67 -44.29 29.87 5.46
C ALA A 67 -45.77 29.50 5.32
N SER A 68 -46.12 28.23 5.44
CA SER A 68 -47.42 27.80 5.99
C SER A 68 -47.41 26.31 6.36
N ALA A 69 -47.78 26.05 7.58
CA ALA A 69 -48.04 24.74 8.15
C ALA A 69 -49.41 24.19 7.67
N ARG A 70 -49.49 22.88 7.52
CA ARG A 70 -50.70 22.11 7.92
C ARG A 70 -50.45 20.61 7.97
N SER A 71 -50.90 20.08 9.11
CA SER A 71 -51.06 18.70 9.57
C SER A 71 -51.68 17.75 8.55
N CYS A 72 -51.29 16.48 8.57
CA CYS A 72 -52.18 15.33 8.37
C CYS A 72 -51.74 14.07 9.07
N HIS A 73 -52.66 13.52 9.78
CA HIS A 73 -52.84 12.31 10.57
C HIS A 73 -52.09 11.03 10.16
N ALA A 74 -51.65 10.31 11.19
CA ALA A 74 -51.32 8.89 11.15
C ALA A 74 -52.57 7.99 11.26
N PRO A 75 -52.50 6.75 10.77
CA PRO A 75 -53.30 5.67 11.35
C PRO A 75 -52.44 4.67 12.11
N SER A 76 -52.98 4.34 13.27
CA SER A 76 -52.62 3.27 14.19
C SER A 76 -52.72 1.89 13.60
N ASN A 77 -51.74 0.99 13.89
CA ASN A 77 -51.93 -0.38 14.37
C ASN A 77 -50.67 -1.23 14.15
N LEU A 78 -49.99 -1.54 15.23
CA LEU A 78 -49.14 -2.72 15.35
C LEU A 78 -49.20 -3.29 16.78
N PRO A 79 -49.22 -4.62 16.97
CA PRO A 79 -49.50 -5.25 18.25
C PRO A 79 -48.29 -5.35 19.16
N LYS A 80 -48.57 -5.27 20.44
CA LYS A 80 -47.68 -5.46 21.59
C LYS A 80 -47.26 -6.92 21.71
N SER A 81 -45.94 -7.16 21.88
CA SER A 81 -45.42 -8.12 22.86
C SER A 81 -43.89 -8.14 22.84
N ALA A 82 -43.30 -7.85 23.97
CA ALA A 82 -42.12 -8.35 24.65
C ALA A 82 -41.36 -7.22 25.34
N LEU A 83 -41.78 -6.99 26.58
CA LEU A 83 -41.04 -6.20 27.57
C LEU A 83 -40.00 -7.09 28.28
N LEU A 84 -38.81 -6.58 28.49
CA LEU A 84 -37.95 -6.87 29.62
C LEU A 84 -37.54 -5.54 30.29
N PRO A 85 -37.37 -5.49 31.62
CA PRO A 85 -37.57 -4.30 32.44
C PRO A 85 -36.29 -3.56 32.85
N GLY A 86 -36.47 -2.27 33.07
CA GLY A 86 -35.62 -1.53 33.99
C GLY A 86 -34.82 -0.37 33.41
N PHE A 87 -35.48 0.77 33.16
CA PHE A 87 -34.88 2.09 33.39
C PHE A 87 -36.04 3.13 33.45
N GLU A 88 -36.20 3.74 34.58
CA GLU A 88 -37.11 4.86 34.80
C GLU A 88 -36.59 6.12 34.11
N VAL A 89 -37.41 6.71 33.27
CA VAL A 89 -37.22 8.08 32.76
C VAL A 89 -38.16 9.00 33.49
N MET A 90 -37.61 9.90 34.30
CA MET A 90 -38.36 11.05 34.79
C MET A 90 -38.34 12.15 33.72
N GLY A 91 -39.50 12.48 33.23
CA GLY A 91 -39.72 13.63 32.37
C GLY A 91 -40.04 14.87 33.17
N HIS A 92 -39.58 16.01 32.73
CA HIS A 92 -40.27 17.30 32.87
C HIS A 92 -39.99 18.21 31.69
N THR A 93 -41.04 18.53 31.00
CA THR A 93 -41.14 19.57 29.97
C THR A 93 -41.24 20.95 30.57
N SER A 94 -40.56 21.94 30.04
CA SER A 94 -41.14 23.27 29.83
C SER A 94 -40.25 24.15 28.94
N ASN A 95 -40.88 24.74 27.94
CA ASN A 95 -40.39 25.78 27.03
C ASN A 95 -39.89 27.01 27.80
N ILE A 96 -38.89 27.70 27.21
CA ILE A 96 -38.91 29.16 26.97
C ILE A 96 -37.68 29.49 26.07
N TRP A 97 -37.96 30.09 24.91
CA TRP A 97 -37.00 30.82 24.10
C TRP A 97 -36.85 32.24 24.66
N ASN A 98 -35.62 32.67 24.90
CA ASN A 98 -35.32 34.09 24.91
C ASN A 98 -33.90 34.36 24.37
N LYS A 99 -33.78 35.35 23.48
CA LYS A 99 -32.56 35.88 22.90
C LYS A 99 -31.79 36.67 23.95
N ASP A 100 -30.49 36.77 23.69
CA ASP A 100 -29.48 37.55 24.40
C ASP A 100 -28.87 36.93 25.64
N THR A 101 -27.80 36.20 25.48
CA THR A 101 -26.80 36.08 26.53
C THR A 101 -25.39 35.76 25.98
N CYS A 102 -24.47 36.65 26.26
CA CYS A 102 -23.03 36.48 26.15
C CYS A 102 -22.57 35.20 26.89
N TYR A 103 -21.75 34.38 26.21
CA TYR A 103 -21.11 33.24 26.84
C TYR A 103 -20.06 33.69 27.86
N LYS A 104 -20.40 33.58 29.14
CA LYS A 104 -19.42 33.48 30.21
C LYS A 104 -19.05 32.00 30.37
N PHE A 105 -17.80 31.67 30.10
CA PHE A 105 -17.24 30.38 30.51
C PHE A 105 -17.24 30.28 32.02
N SER A 106 -18.10 29.45 32.56
CA SER A 106 -18.04 29.02 33.95
C SER A 106 -17.22 27.75 34.05
N LEU A 107 -16.15 27.80 34.82
CA LEU A 107 -15.33 26.65 35.19
C LEU A 107 -16.19 25.56 35.83
N MET A 108 -16.33 24.43 35.15
CA MET A 108 -16.86 23.23 35.79
C MET A 108 -15.85 22.69 36.80
N PRO A 109 -16.28 22.17 37.96
CA PRO A 109 -15.38 21.60 38.94
C PRO A 109 -14.72 20.36 38.38
N LYS A 110 -13.40 20.20 38.63
CA LYS A 110 -12.62 19.01 38.33
C LYS A 110 -13.33 17.78 38.92
N ALA A 111 -13.91 16.96 38.05
CA ALA A 111 -14.25 15.59 38.41
C ALA A 111 -12.93 14.84 38.57
N THR A 112 -12.53 14.58 39.78
CA THR A 112 -11.43 13.68 40.11
C THR A 112 -11.94 12.26 39.80
N LEU A 113 -11.61 11.73 38.62
CA LEU A 113 -11.74 10.31 38.34
C LEU A 113 -10.71 9.60 39.22
N THR A 114 -11.16 9.10 40.38
CA THR A 114 -10.39 8.11 41.12
C THR A 114 -10.41 6.82 40.36
N PHE A 115 -9.29 6.52 39.68
CA PHE A 115 -9.06 5.20 39.17
C PHE A 115 -8.93 4.24 40.36
N ASP A 116 -9.76 3.21 40.35
CA ASP A 116 -9.70 2.14 41.33
C ASP A 116 -8.40 1.35 41.11
N HIS A 117 -7.46 1.55 42.04
CA HIS A 117 -6.16 0.86 42.02
C HIS A 117 -6.26 -0.66 42.25
N SER A 118 -7.45 -1.19 42.53
CA SER A 118 -7.64 -2.64 42.76
C SER A 118 -7.52 -3.48 41.47
N VAL A 119 -7.71 -2.89 40.31
CA VAL A 119 -7.52 -3.56 39.02
C VAL A 119 -6.04 -3.68 38.64
N ALA A 120 -5.18 -2.81 39.15
CA ALA A 120 -3.74 -2.84 38.86
C ALA A 120 -2.96 -3.89 39.67
N GLU A 121 -3.52 -4.43 40.76
CA GLU A 121 -2.84 -5.44 41.60
C GLU A 121 -3.04 -6.89 41.11
N SER A 122 -4.07 -7.18 40.33
CA SER A 122 -4.30 -8.52 39.82
C SER A 122 -3.38 -8.87 38.65
N ALA A 123 -2.64 -7.92 38.08
CA ALA A 123 -1.70 -8.10 36.96
C ALA A 123 -0.25 -8.31 37.41
N LYS A 124 0.03 -8.58 38.66
CA LYS A 124 1.36 -9.09 39.08
C LYS A 124 1.51 -10.55 38.68
N HIS A 125 1.44 -10.82 37.37
CA HIS A 125 1.97 -12.06 36.85
C HIS A 125 3.49 -12.03 36.99
N LYS A 126 4.01 -13.01 37.70
CA LYS A 126 5.45 -13.27 37.85
C LYS A 126 6.12 -13.18 36.49
N GLN A 127 7.07 -12.26 36.35
CA GLN A 127 7.98 -12.22 35.20
C GLN A 127 8.67 -13.58 35.07
N LYS A 128 8.15 -14.47 34.23
CA LYS A 128 8.92 -15.57 33.70
C LYS A 128 9.93 -14.94 32.75
N LYS A 129 11.21 -15.25 32.90
CA LYS A 129 12.21 -15.03 31.83
C LYS A 129 11.59 -15.63 30.56
N HIS A 130 11.38 -14.82 29.54
CA HIS A 130 10.86 -15.26 28.26
C HIS A 130 11.90 -16.14 27.58
N THR A 131 11.82 -17.42 27.80
CA THR A 131 12.36 -18.43 26.92
C THR A 131 11.20 -18.86 26.03
N ILE A 132 11.34 -18.75 24.72
CA ILE A 132 10.39 -19.31 23.77
C ILE A 132 10.31 -20.80 24.07
N ASP A 133 9.17 -21.25 24.55
CA ASP A 133 8.90 -22.66 24.77
C ASP A 133 8.07 -23.16 23.58
N PRO A 134 8.68 -23.89 22.64
CA PRO A 134 7.95 -24.44 21.49
C PRO A 134 6.88 -25.47 21.88
N ALA A 135 6.86 -25.90 23.14
CA ALA A 135 5.85 -26.81 23.71
C ALA A 135 4.73 -26.08 24.45
N ALA A 136 4.72 -24.73 24.48
CA ALA A 136 3.62 -23.97 25.06
C ALA A 136 2.31 -24.27 24.32
N PRO A 137 1.19 -24.53 25.03
CA PRO A 137 -0.06 -24.99 24.40
C PRO A 137 -0.67 -24.02 23.39
N ASP A 138 -0.27 -22.76 23.40
CA ASP A 138 -0.78 -21.70 22.51
C ASP A 138 0.16 -21.38 21.34
N PHE A 139 1.30 -22.07 21.24
CA PHE A 139 2.29 -21.86 20.22
C PHE A 139 2.07 -22.84 19.06
N LEU A 140 1.31 -22.44 18.05
CA LEU A 140 1.22 -23.18 16.80
C LEU A 140 2.45 -22.84 15.95
N PRO A 141 3.30 -23.84 15.62
CA PRO A 141 4.43 -23.60 14.74
C PRO A 141 3.95 -23.04 13.40
N LEU A 142 4.75 -22.15 12.79
CA LEU A 142 4.48 -21.70 11.44
C LEU A 142 4.66 -22.88 10.47
N PRO A 143 3.83 -22.96 9.40
CA PRO A 143 4.10 -23.86 8.30
C PRO A 143 5.49 -23.62 7.72
N SER A 144 6.15 -24.70 7.31
CA SER A 144 7.48 -24.62 6.68
C SER A 144 7.43 -23.88 5.34
N PHE A 145 8.60 -23.50 4.83
CA PHE A 145 8.71 -22.88 3.51
C PHE A 145 8.17 -23.80 2.42
N GLU A 146 8.44 -25.10 2.49
CA GLU A 146 7.99 -26.11 1.55
C GLU A 146 6.48 -26.32 1.58
N GLU A 147 5.86 -26.20 2.76
CA GLU A 147 4.39 -26.24 2.90
C GLU A 147 3.74 -24.98 2.33
N CYS A 148 4.36 -23.79 2.56
CA CYS A 148 3.86 -22.53 2.01
C CYS A 148 4.02 -22.45 0.48
N PHE A 149 5.15 -22.96 -0.04
CA PHE A 149 5.54 -22.84 -1.44
C PHE A 149 5.90 -24.19 -2.05
N PRO A 150 4.91 -25.05 -2.32
CA PRO A 150 5.14 -26.34 -2.96
C PRO A 150 5.83 -26.17 -4.31
N LYS A 151 6.70 -27.11 -4.70
CA LYS A 151 7.53 -27.05 -5.91
C LYS A 151 8.46 -25.83 -5.97
N SER A 152 8.79 -25.21 -4.85
CA SER A 152 9.74 -24.08 -4.82
C SER A 152 10.97 -24.44 -3.99
N THR A 153 12.11 -23.88 -4.39
CA THR A 153 13.37 -23.92 -3.62
C THR A 153 13.90 -22.51 -3.40
N LYS A 154 14.65 -22.33 -2.32
CA LYS A 154 15.44 -21.11 -2.11
C LYS A 154 16.78 -21.29 -2.82
N GLU A 155 17.05 -20.40 -3.75
CA GLU A 155 18.28 -20.37 -4.52
C GLU A 155 19.08 -19.11 -4.19
N VAL A 156 20.36 -19.12 -4.48
CA VAL A 156 21.26 -18.00 -4.22
C VAL A 156 22.03 -17.66 -5.49
N ARG A 157 22.03 -16.38 -5.84
CA ARG A 157 22.91 -15.84 -6.89
C ARG A 157 24.14 -15.23 -6.23
N GLU A 158 25.32 -15.69 -6.57
CA GLU A 158 26.57 -15.11 -6.12
C GLU A 158 27.03 -14.01 -7.08
N ILE A 159 27.38 -12.84 -6.49
CA ILE A 159 27.86 -11.67 -7.24
C ILE A 159 29.08 -11.12 -6.50
N VAL A 160 30.13 -10.82 -7.25
CA VAL A 160 31.34 -10.23 -6.69
C VAL A 160 31.25 -8.71 -6.74
N HIS A 161 31.43 -8.05 -5.60
CA HIS A 161 31.58 -6.62 -5.53
C HIS A 161 33.04 -6.25 -5.86
N GLU A 162 33.26 -5.65 -7.02
CA GLU A 162 34.60 -5.43 -7.59
C GLU A 162 35.54 -4.62 -6.69
N GLN A 163 35.01 -3.61 -5.98
CA GLN A 163 35.84 -2.70 -5.18
C GLN A 163 36.29 -3.33 -3.85
N SER A 164 35.47 -4.21 -3.25
CA SER A 164 35.80 -4.87 -1.97
C SER A 164 36.28 -6.31 -2.10
N GLY A 165 35.95 -6.97 -3.22
CA GLY A 165 36.15 -8.40 -3.40
C GLY A 165 35.14 -9.28 -2.64
N HIS A 166 34.15 -8.68 -1.93
CA HIS A 166 33.11 -9.43 -1.24
C HIS A 166 32.23 -10.20 -2.23
N VAL A 167 31.93 -11.45 -1.90
CA VAL A 167 30.94 -12.26 -2.62
C VAL A 167 29.59 -12.09 -1.95
N LEU A 168 28.67 -11.43 -2.64
CA LEU A 168 27.30 -11.22 -2.19
C LEU A 168 26.45 -12.43 -2.54
N LYS A 169 25.68 -12.92 -1.59
CA LYS A 169 24.77 -14.05 -1.76
C LYS A 169 23.33 -13.54 -1.78
N VAL A 170 22.78 -13.33 -2.96
CA VAL A 170 21.44 -12.73 -3.16
C VAL A 170 20.41 -13.86 -3.30
N PRO A 171 19.50 -14.03 -2.32
CA PRO A 171 18.49 -15.08 -2.37
C PRO A 171 17.36 -14.74 -3.32
N PHE A 172 16.74 -15.80 -3.88
CA PHE A 172 15.49 -15.74 -4.62
C PHE A 172 14.74 -17.06 -4.52
N ARG A 173 13.44 -17.04 -4.79
CA ARG A 173 12.62 -18.25 -4.81
C ARG A 173 12.52 -18.77 -6.24
N ARG A 174 12.92 -20.01 -6.46
CA ARG A 174 12.77 -20.73 -7.73
C ARG A 174 11.55 -21.63 -7.68
N VAL A 175 10.60 -21.40 -8.56
CA VAL A 175 9.42 -22.23 -8.76
C VAL A 175 9.74 -23.23 -9.86
N HIS A 176 9.70 -24.54 -9.55
CA HIS A 176 9.94 -25.61 -10.52
C HIS A 176 8.66 -25.94 -11.29
N LEU A 177 8.72 -25.87 -12.62
CA LEU A 177 7.59 -26.07 -13.50
C LEU A 177 7.67 -27.41 -14.24
N SER A 178 6.52 -27.98 -14.59
CA SER A 178 6.39 -29.23 -15.34
C SER A 178 6.16 -28.99 -16.82
N GLY A 179 6.81 -28.05 -17.42
CA GLY A 179 6.70 -27.73 -18.85
C GLY A 179 8.07 -27.51 -19.48
N GLU A 180 8.06 -26.94 -20.67
CA GLU A 180 9.28 -26.58 -21.37
C GLU A 180 10.09 -25.50 -20.62
N ASP A 181 9.41 -24.62 -19.88
CA ASP A 181 10.01 -23.49 -19.17
C ASP A 181 10.75 -23.88 -17.89
N GLN A 182 10.80 -25.13 -17.50
CA GLN A 182 11.50 -25.74 -16.38
C GLN A 182 11.41 -25.02 -15.02
N HIS A 183 11.56 -23.68 -14.93
CA HIS A 183 11.48 -22.91 -13.69
C HIS A 183 11.16 -21.44 -13.93
N PHE A 184 10.67 -20.77 -12.85
CA PHE A 184 10.47 -19.33 -12.79
C PHE A 184 11.05 -18.77 -11.49
N ASP A 185 11.92 -17.74 -11.58
CA ASP A 185 12.60 -17.14 -10.44
C ASP A 185 11.86 -15.88 -9.97
N THR A 186 11.38 -15.87 -8.71
CA THR A 186 10.65 -14.75 -8.10
C THR A 186 11.47 -14.05 -7.03
N TYR A 187 11.16 -12.78 -6.78
CA TYR A 187 11.67 -12.03 -5.65
C TYR A 187 11.26 -12.71 -4.33
N ASP A 188 12.19 -12.80 -3.37
CA ASP A 188 11.97 -13.50 -2.10
C ASP A 188 12.34 -12.61 -0.91
N THR A 189 11.42 -12.53 0.05
CA THR A 189 11.58 -11.76 1.30
C THR A 189 11.60 -12.65 2.53
N SER A 190 11.42 -13.97 2.37
CA SER A 190 11.21 -14.89 3.49
C SER A 190 12.44 -15.09 4.39
N GLY A 191 13.61 -14.57 3.97
CA GLY A 191 14.84 -14.68 4.74
C GLY A 191 15.37 -16.11 4.92
N PRO A 192 16.43 -16.32 5.69
CA PRO A 192 16.94 -17.66 6.04
C PRO A 192 15.90 -18.49 6.78
N GLN A 193 15.78 -19.78 6.42
CA GLN A 193 14.79 -20.71 6.99
C GLN A 193 15.39 -21.57 8.10
N ASN A 194 14.53 -22.10 8.97
CA ASN A 194 14.90 -23.04 10.05
C ASN A 194 15.92 -22.45 11.05
N ILE A 195 15.91 -21.14 11.26
CA ILE A 195 16.76 -20.47 12.25
C ILE A 195 16.02 -20.40 13.59
N ASN A 196 16.71 -20.77 14.67
CA ASN A 196 16.18 -20.58 16.01
C ASN A 196 16.11 -19.07 16.33
N PRO A 197 14.92 -18.51 16.60
CA PRO A 197 14.77 -17.07 16.88
C PRO A 197 15.62 -16.54 18.04
N GLN A 198 15.99 -17.41 18.99
CA GLN A 198 16.87 -17.04 20.11
C GLN A 198 18.31 -16.73 19.66
N LEU A 199 18.75 -17.29 18.54
CA LEU A 199 20.09 -17.06 18.00
C LEU A 199 20.12 -15.86 17.05
N GLY A 200 18.95 -15.45 16.53
CA GLY A 200 18.82 -14.45 15.48
C GLY A 200 19.36 -14.93 14.13
N LEU A 201 19.19 -14.11 13.10
CA LEU A 201 19.61 -14.38 11.74
C LEU A 201 21.15 -14.22 11.57
N PRO A 202 21.75 -14.80 10.51
CA PRO A 202 23.15 -14.57 10.17
C PRO A 202 23.44 -13.10 9.86
N LYS A 203 24.55 -12.58 10.37
CA LYS A 203 24.99 -11.19 10.20
C LYS A 203 25.72 -10.99 8.88
N ILE A 204 25.00 -11.05 7.77
CA ILE A 204 25.56 -11.04 6.40
C ILE A 204 26.28 -9.73 6.04
N ARG A 205 25.87 -8.59 6.64
CA ARG A 205 26.45 -7.26 6.36
C ARG A 205 27.63 -6.90 7.24
N LYS A 206 28.02 -7.75 8.18
CA LYS A 206 29.07 -7.42 9.16
C LYS A 206 30.37 -6.95 8.49
N ASP A 207 30.91 -7.73 7.58
CA ASP A 207 32.19 -7.42 6.93
C ASP A 207 32.09 -6.18 6.03
N TRP A 208 30.92 -5.94 5.43
CA TRP A 208 30.67 -4.75 4.58
C TRP A 208 30.71 -3.46 5.40
N VAL A 209 30.02 -3.45 6.55
CA VAL A 209 29.95 -2.31 7.46
C VAL A 209 31.30 -2.05 8.10
N GLU A 210 31.96 -3.06 8.68
CA GLU A 210 33.28 -2.93 9.31
C GLU A 210 34.33 -2.38 8.34
N ARG A 211 34.31 -2.80 7.07
CA ARG A 211 35.21 -2.27 6.06
C ARG A 211 34.96 -0.77 5.82
N ARG A 212 33.69 -0.35 5.69
CA ARG A 212 33.38 1.06 5.47
C ARG A 212 33.70 1.94 6.69
N GLU A 213 33.53 1.42 7.90
CA GLU A 213 33.98 2.12 9.12
C GLU A 213 35.50 2.32 9.15
N GLN A 214 36.27 1.32 8.72
CA GLN A 214 37.76 1.42 8.63
C GLN A 214 38.22 2.45 7.59
N LEU A 215 37.40 2.72 6.55
CA LEU A 215 37.72 3.78 5.58
C LEU A 215 37.59 5.19 6.18
N GLY A 216 36.97 5.33 7.36
CA GLY A 216 36.89 6.60 8.09
C GLY A 216 36.08 7.67 7.38
N ALA A 217 35.02 7.27 6.65
CA ALA A 217 34.14 8.22 5.96
C ALA A 217 33.49 9.17 6.98
N PRO A 218 33.26 10.44 6.62
CA PRO A 218 32.62 11.41 7.52
C PRO A 218 31.10 11.11 7.72
N ARG A 219 30.51 10.30 6.85
CA ARG A 219 29.09 9.89 6.85
C ARG A 219 28.98 8.45 6.41
N TYR A 220 27.89 7.78 6.83
CA TYR A 220 27.69 6.35 6.59
C TYR A 220 26.51 6.04 5.67
N THR A 221 25.75 7.05 5.23
CA THR A 221 24.50 6.85 4.48
C THR A 221 24.74 6.34 3.07
N GLN A 222 23.83 5.51 2.55
CA GLN A 222 23.88 5.05 1.16
C GLN A 222 23.87 6.25 0.19
N MET A 223 23.10 7.30 0.50
CA MET A 223 23.07 8.52 -0.34
C MET A 223 24.44 9.21 -0.40
N PHE A 224 25.18 9.29 0.71
CA PHE A 224 26.52 9.85 0.71
C PHE A 224 27.43 9.07 -0.24
N TYR A 225 27.48 7.75 -0.13
CA TYR A 225 28.31 6.93 -1.02
C TYR A 225 27.86 7.03 -2.49
N ALA A 226 26.56 7.03 -2.75
CA ALA A 226 26.02 7.19 -4.08
C ALA A 226 26.40 8.52 -4.74
N LYS A 227 26.37 9.63 -3.98
CA LYS A 227 26.81 10.96 -4.45
C LYS A 227 28.31 11.02 -4.72
N GLN A 228 29.11 10.20 -4.06
CA GLN A 228 30.55 10.06 -4.34
C GLN A 228 30.85 9.18 -5.55
N GLY A 229 29.82 8.65 -6.24
CA GLY A 229 29.98 7.71 -7.36
C GLY A 229 30.34 6.29 -6.94
N MET A 230 30.17 5.95 -5.66
CA MET A 230 30.48 4.63 -5.12
C MET A 230 29.23 3.75 -5.17
N ILE A 231 29.36 2.56 -5.73
CA ILE A 231 28.37 1.49 -5.63
C ILE A 231 28.73 0.69 -4.38
N THR A 232 27.86 0.65 -3.38
CA THR A 232 28.06 -0.15 -2.17
C THR A 232 27.61 -1.59 -2.39
N GLU A 233 27.98 -2.47 -1.43
CA GLU A 233 27.49 -3.85 -1.42
C GLU A 233 25.95 -3.89 -1.39
N GLU A 234 25.32 -2.99 -0.62
CA GLU A 234 23.85 -2.87 -0.55
C GLU A 234 23.25 -2.46 -1.89
N MET A 235 23.82 -1.50 -2.61
CA MET A 235 23.34 -1.10 -3.94
C MET A 235 23.47 -2.23 -4.96
N LEU A 236 24.59 -2.95 -4.95
CA LEU A 236 24.81 -4.11 -5.83
C LEU A 236 23.85 -5.25 -5.51
N PHE A 237 23.59 -5.50 -4.21
CA PHE A 237 22.61 -6.48 -3.77
C PHE A 237 21.19 -6.14 -4.27
N CYS A 238 20.77 -4.88 -4.11
CA CYS A 238 19.49 -4.40 -4.60
C CYS A 238 19.38 -4.50 -6.13
N ALA A 239 20.43 -4.12 -6.87
CA ALA A 239 20.47 -4.22 -8.32
C ALA A 239 20.24 -5.66 -8.80
N ALA A 240 20.85 -6.62 -8.12
CA ALA A 240 20.67 -8.04 -8.43
C ALA A 240 19.25 -8.55 -8.14
N ARG A 241 18.64 -8.12 -7.03
CA ARG A 241 17.26 -8.47 -6.66
C ARG A 241 16.25 -7.90 -7.66
N GLU A 242 16.45 -6.65 -8.07
CA GLU A 242 15.59 -5.93 -9.03
C GLU A 242 15.87 -6.30 -10.48
N LYS A 243 16.97 -7.02 -10.75
CA LYS A 243 17.49 -7.33 -12.12
C LYS A 243 17.76 -6.06 -12.94
N LEU A 244 18.33 -5.04 -12.30
CA LEU A 244 18.65 -3.74 -12.87
C LEU A 244 20.17 -3.47 -12.86
N ASP A 245 20.59 -2.46 -13.62
CA ASP A 245 21.98 -2.00 -13.65
C ASP A 245 22.38 -1.37 -12.30
N PRO A 246 23.52 -1.76 -11.68
CA PRO A 246 24.00 -1.20 -10.44
C PRO A 246 24.24 0.33 -10.50
N GLU A 247 24.67 0.87 -11.63
CA GLU A 247 24.85 2.32 -11.81
C GLU A 247 23.50 3.05 -11.84
N PHE A 248 22.47 2.43 -12.41
CA PHE A 248 21.12 2.97 -12.35
C PHE A 248 20.64 3.05 -10.90
N VAL A 249 20.83 1.98 -10.10
CA VAL A 249 20.50 1.96 -8.67
C VAL A 249 21.24 3.09 -7.93
N ARG A 250 22.56 3.20 -8.13
CA ARG A 250 23.37 4.26 -7.53
C ARG A 250 22.86 5.67 -7.88
N SER A 251 22.54 5.88 -9.15
CA SER A 251 22.09 7.20 -9.65
C SER A 251 20.74 7.60 -9.04
N GLU A 252 19.80 6.67 -8.88
CA GLU A 252 18.50 6.91 -8.26
C GLU A 252 18.64 7.24 -6.77
N VAL A 253 19.53 6.55 -6.05
CA VAL A 253 19.85 6.85 -4.64
C VAL A 253 20.54 8.22 -4.52
N ALA A 254 21.51 8.53 -5.40
CA ALA A 254 22.21 9.81 -5.39
C ALA A 254 21.28 11.02 -5.62
N CYS A 255 20.26 10.84 -6.48
CA CYS A 255 19.25 11.88 -6.76
C CYS A 255 18.17 11.98 -5.68
N GLY A 256 18.09 11.04 -4.74
CA GLY A 256 17.04 10.97 -3.72
C GLY A 256 15.71 10.37 -4.21
N ARG A 257 15.64 9.85 -5.44
CA ARG A 257 14.44 9.20 -5.98
C ARG A 257 14.28 7.74 -5.55
N ALA A 258 15.29 7.20 -4.87
CA ALA A 258 15.23 5.90 -4.23
C ALA A 258 16.00 5.91 -2.90
N ILE A 259 15.61 5.02 -1.98
CA ILE A 259 16.28 4.80 -0.71
C ILE A 259 16.58 3.33 -0.49
N ILE A 260 17.66 3.03 0.20
CA ILE A 260 18.02 1.71 0.70
C ILE A 260 18.09 1.83 2.23
N PRO A 261 16.98 1.57 2.95
CA PRO A 261 16.98 1.59 4.42
C PRO A 261 17.89 0.48 4.95
N SER A 262 18.99 0.83 5.56
CA SER A 262 20.02 -0.16 5.91
C SER A 262 20.94 0.33 7.05
N ASN A 263 20.36 0.46 8.24
CA ASN A 263 21.12 0.85 9.42
C ASN A 263 22.38 -0.01 9.56
N LYS A 264 23.52 0.65 9.85
CA LYS A 264 24.82 -0.03 10.03
C LYS A 264 24.81 -1.09 11.14
N ASN A 265 23.91 -1.00 12.11
CA ASN A 265 23.77 -1.93 13.23
C ASN A 265 22.77 -3.08 12.96
N HIS A 266 22.01 -3.04 11.85
CA HIS A 266 21.16 -4.14 11.39
C HIS A 266 21.97 -5.05 10.45
N LEU A 267 22.81 -5.87 11.02
CA LEU A 267 23.78 -6.70 10.28
C LEU A 267 23.14 -7.90 9.59
N GLU A 268 21.98 -8.31 10.05
CA GLU A 268 21.18 -9.45 9.57
C GLU A 268 20.39 -9.12 8.28
N LEU A 269 20.27 -7.85 7.95
CA LEU A 269 19.45 -7.34 6.86
C LEU A 269 19.91 -7.82 5.48
N GLU A 270 18.98 -8.31 4.69
CA GLU A 270 19.08 -8.46 3.23
C GLU A 270 18.61 -7.16 2.56
N PRO A 271 19.51 -6.36 1.97
CA PRO A 271 19.16 -5.04 1.46
C PRO A 271 18.04 -5.05 0.41
N MET A 272 17.18 -4.03 0.47
CA MET A 272 16.15 -3.76 -0.52
C MET A 272 16.06 -2.26 -0.83
N ILE A 273 15.45 -1.91 -1.95
CA ILE A 273 15.33 -0.55 -2.42
C ILE A 273 13.87 -0.14 -2.55
N VAL A 274 13.56 1.08 -2.13
CA VAL A 274 12.26 1.74 -2.28
C VAL A 274 12.41 2.91 -3.23
N GLY A 275 11.72 2.88 -4.37
CA GLY A 275 11.77 3.94 -5.37
C GLY A 275 10.76 3.71 -6.49
N ARG A 276 10.33 4.80 -7.12
CA ARG A 276 9.30 4.76 -8.17
C ARG A 276 9.65 3.85 -9.37
N ASN A 277 10.93 3.77 -9.70
CA ASN A 277 11.44 3.05 -10.85
C ASN A 277 11.80 1.58 -10.54
N PHE A 278 11.45 1.11 -9.36
CA PHE A 278 11.66 -0.25 -8.87
C PHE A 278 10.32 -0.97 -8.68
N LEU A 279 10.35 -2.27 -8.37
CA LEU A 279 9.15 -2.99 -7.97
C LEU A 279 8.50 -2.30 -6.78
N VAL A 280 7.17 -2.21 -6.78
CA VAL A 280 6.41 -1.65 -5.65
C VAL A 280 6.57 -2.54 -4.43
N LYS A 281 6.97 -1.95 -3.31
CA LYS A 281 7.23 -2.64 -2.05
C LYS A 281 6.01 -2.59 -1.14
N VAL A 282 5.93 -3.58 -0.25
CA VAL A 282 4.86 -3.69 0.75
C VAL A 282 5.45 -3.67 2.15
N ASN A 283 4.96 -2.76 2.98
CA ASN A 283 5.25 -2.74 4.42
C ASN A 283 4.13 -3.43 5.19
N ALA A 284 4.50 -4.26 6.17
CA ALA A 284 3.58 -4.82 7.14
C ALA A 284 3.80 -4.20 8.53
N ASN A 285 2.73 -3.67 9.12
CA ASN A 285 2.73 -3.15 10.48
C ASN A 285 2.49 -4.29 11.47
N ILE A 286 3.37 -4.43 12.44
CA ILE A 286 3.22 -5.32 13.59
C ILE A 286 3.43 -4.51 14.87
N GLY A 287 3.32 -5.12 16.01
CA GLY A 287 3.59 -4.50 17.30
C GLY A 287 2.56 -4.87 18.35
N ASN A 288 3.02 -4.98 19.59
CA ASN A 288 2.17 -5.27 20.73
C ASN A 288 1.40 -4.03 21.20
N SER A 289 0.34 -4.26 21.93
CA SER A 289 -0.38 -3.22 22.67
C SER A 289 -0.34 -3.51 24.16
N ALA A 290 -0.78 -2.53 24.97
CA ALA A 290 -0.87 -2.71 26.42
C ALA A 290 -1.83 -3.85 26.84
N VAL A 291 -2.69 -4.30 25.95
CA VAL A 291 -3.79 -5.25 26.20
C VAL A 291 -3.57 -6.60 25.56
N VAL A 292 -2.92 -6.65 24.39
CA VAL A 292 -2.84 -7.85 23.52
C VAL A 292 -1.45 -7.99 22.95
N SER A 293 -1.03 -9.25 22.73
CA SER A 293 0.21 -9.68 22.12
C SER A 293 1.44 -9.65 23.03
N ASN A 294 2.38 -10.50 22.72
CA ASN A 294 3.67 -10.65 23.38
C ASN A 294 4.81 -10.68 22.36
N ILE A 295 6.06 -10.77 22.83
CA ILE A 295 7.25 -10.78 21.98
C ILE A 295 7.23 -11.94 20.97
N GLU A 296 6.83 -13.13 21.41
CA GLU A 296 6.81 -14.34 20.59
C GLU A 296 5.79 -14.21 19.44
N GLU A 297 4.60 -13.68 19.73
CA GLU A 297 3.59 -13.41 18.70
C GLU A 297 4.06 -12.37 17.68
N GLU A 298 4.80 -11.34 18.13
CA GLU A 298 5.32 -10.32 17.21
C GLU A 298 6.43 -10.88 16.29
N VAL A 299 7.31 -11.71 16.82
CA VAL A 299 8.32 -12.43 16.01
C VAL A 299 7.65 -13.38 15.00
N HIS A 300 6.57 -14.05 15.41
CA HIS A 300 5.77 -14.88 14.50
C HIS A 300 5.09 -14.07 13.40
N LYS A 301 4.50 -12.94 13.76
CA LYS A 301 3.88 -12.04 12.75
C LYS A 301 4.92 -11.50 11.78
N LEU A 302 6.13 -11.16 12.27
CA LEU A 302 7.26 -10.79 11.44
C LEU A 302 7.60 -11.90 10.42
N GLN A 303 7.89 -13.11 10.91
CA GLN A 303 8.26 -14.25 10.06
C GLN A 303 7.15 -14.61 9.06
N TRP A 304 5.89 -14.52 9.51
CA TRP A 304 4.75 -14.79 8.65
C TRP A 304 4.52 -13.71 7.59
N ALA A 305 4.69 -12.44 7.94
CA ALA A 305 4.61 -11.34 6.99
C ALA A 305 5.68 -11.42 5.90
N THR A 306 6.94 -11.68 6.28
CA THR A 306 8.05 -11.81 5.33
C THR A 306 7.95 -13.07 4.49
N MET A 307 7.42 -14.18 5.04
CA MET A 307 7.12 -15.41 4.27
C MET A 307 6.19 -15.10 3.08
N TRP A 308 5.16 -14.27 3.28
CA TRP A 308 4.18 -13.93 2.26
C TRP A 308 4.51 -12.71 1.41
N GLY A 309 5.69 -12.13 1.58
CA GLY A 309 6.21 -11.12 0.68
C GLY A 309 6.24 -9.70 1.21
N ALA A 310 6.09 -9.47 2.52
CA ALA A 310 6.36 -8.15 3.10
C ALA A 310 7.83 -7.77 2.87
N ASP A 311 8.05 -6.61 2.29
CA ASP A 311 9.37 -6.10 1.92
C ASP A 311 10.00 -5.28 3.05
N THR A 312 9.18 -4.73 3.94
CA THR A 312 9.58 -4.08 5.20
C THR A 312 8.60 -4.42 6.31
N ILE A 313 9.04 -4.22 7.53
CA ILE A 313 8.22 -4.33 8.73
C ILE A 313 8.28 -3.01 9.49
N MET A 314 7.13 -2.53 10.00
CA MET A 314 7.12 -1.48 11.03
C MET A 314 6.69 -2.05 12.37
N ASP A 315 7.56 -1.86 13.38
CA ASP A 315 7.21 -2.10 14.77
C ASP A 315 6.47 -0.89 15.35
N LEU A 316 5.16 -1.03 15.51
CA LEU A 316 4.26 -0.03 16.08
C LEU A 316 3.89 -0.32 17.54
N SER A 317 4.74 -1.04 18.26
CA SER A 317 4.53 -1.39 19.67
C SER A 317 4.25 -0.18 20.53
N THR A 318 3.19 -0.27 21.35
CA THR A 318 2.74 0.74 22.32
C THR A 318 2.56 0.15 23.70
N GLY A 319 2.83 -1.14 23.87
CA GLY A 319 2.73 -1.86 25.15
C GLY A 319 3.94 -1.66 26.05
N ARG A 320 4.11 -2.57 26.98
CA ARG A 320 5.33 -2.63 27.83
C ARG A 320 6.44 -3.34 27.05
N HIS A 321 7.70 -3.07 27.44
CA HIS A 321 8.89 -3.74 26.88
C HIS A 321 9.11 -3.47 25.38
N ILE A 322 8.79 -2.26 24.93
CA ILE A 322 8.98 -1.85 23.50
C ILE A 322 10.42 -2.10 23.05
N HIS A 323 11.40 -1.73 23.87
CA HIS A 323 12.81 -1.91 23.57
C HIS A 323 13.17 -3.39 23.35
N GLU A 324 12.73 -4.27 24.26
CA GLU A 324 13.00 -5.71 24.18
C GLU A 324 12.27 -6.35 22.97
N THR A 325 11.00 -6.01 22.76
CA THR A 325 10.23 -6.47 21.60
C THR A 325 10.92 -6.12 20.28
N ARG A 326 11.36 -4.88 20.15
CA ARG A 326 12.07 -4.41 18.96
C ARG A 326 13.40 -5.10 18.75
N GLU A 327 14.16 -5.36 19.81
CA GLU A 327 15.42 -6.11 19.71
C GLU A 327 15.20 -7.52 19.13
N TRP A 328 14.16 -8.22 19.60
CA TRP A 328 13.79 -9.53 19.04
C TRP A 328 13.35 -9.45 17.58
N ILE A 329 12.57 -8.42 17.22
CA ILE A 329 12.16 -8.18 15.83
C ILE A 329 13.39 -7.95 14.95
N LEU A 330 14.28 -7.04 15.32
CA LEU A 330 15.47 -6.69 14.54
C LEU A 330 16.40 -7.90 14.33
N ARG A 331 16.69 -8.66 15.39
CA ARG A 331 17.59 -9.83 15.27
C ARG A 331 17.01 -10.97 14.44
N ASN A 332 15.69 -10.96 14.21
CA ASN A 332 14.98 -11.99 13.45
C ASN A 332 14.42 -11.46 12.12
N SER A 333 14.73 -10.24 11.71
CA SER A 333 14.29 -9.65 10.47
C SER A 333 15.37 -9.70 9.39
N ALA A 334 15.04 -10.29 8.25
CA ALA A 334 15.85 -10.21 7.04
C ALA A 334 15.47 -8.98 6.18
N VAL A 335 14.40 -8.25 6.54
CA VAL A 335 13.92 -7.07 5.82
C VAL A 335 14.09 -5.83 6.70
N PRO A 336 14.12 -4.62 6.13
CA PRO A 336 14.23 -3.38 6.92
C PRO A 336 13.12 -3.25 7.95
N VAL A 337 13.47 -2.76 9.13
CA VAL A 337 12.55 -2.50 10.23
C VAL A 337 12.42 -0.99 10.46
N GLY A 338 11.20 -0.49 10.36
CA GLY A 338 10.85 0.88 10.68
C GLY A 338 10.16 1.01 12.03
N THR A 339 10.18 2.21 12.59
CA THR A 339 9.47 2.55 13.84
C THR A 339 8.85 3.94 13.79
N VAL A 340 8.00 4.22 14.77
CA VAL A 340 7.49 5.56 15.07
C VAL A 340 8.01 5.97 16.46
N PRO A 341 9.20 6.60 16.56
CA PRO A 341 9.90 6.78 17.84
C PRO A 341 9.10 7.52 18.92
N ILE A 342 8.17 8.39 18.50
CA ILE A 342 7.32 9.14 19.45
C ILE A 342 6.45 8.21 20.31
N TYR A 343 6.18 6.96 19.88
CA TYR A 343 5.39 6.02 20.68
C TYR A 343 6.16 5.56 21.92
N GLN A 344 7.44 5.21 21.75
CA GLN A 344 8.29 4.85 22.87
C GLN A 344 8.62 6.08 23.74
N ALA A 345 8.84 7.25 23.14
CA ALA A 345 9.02 8.49 23.89
C ALA A 345 7.78 8.80 24.75
N LEU A 346 6.58 8.56 24.24
CA LEU A 346 5.32 8.73 24.98
C LEU A 346 5.19 7.70 26.11
N GLU A 347 5.63 6.46 25.89
CA GLU A 347 5.64 5.42 26.93
C GLU A 347 6.58 5.83 28.08
N LYS A 348 7.79 6.35 27.79
CA LYS A 348 8.74 6.84 28.79
C LYS A 348 8.16 7.94 29.70
N VAL A 349 7.16 8.68 29.25
CA VAL A 349 6.44 9.70 30.03
C VAL A 349 5.06 9.24 30.49
N ASN A 350 4.83 7.93 30.59
CA ASN A 350 3.58 7.30 31.04
C ASN A 350 2.34 7.74 30.26
N GLY A 351 2.46 7.95 28.95
CA GLY A 351 1.36 8.31 28.07
C GLY A 351 0.89 9.76 28.16
N ILE A 352 1.61 10.63 28.86
CA ILE A 352 1.25 12.04 29.03
C ILE A 352 2.02 12.87 28.02
N ALA A 353 1.37 13.23 26.90
CA ALA A 353 2.02 13.94 25.80
C ALA A 353 2.63 15.28 26.24
N GLU A 354 2.05 15.97 27.22
CA GLU A 354 2.56 17.21 27.77
C GLU A 354 3.89 17.06 28.53
N ASN A 355 4.26 15.85 28.93
CA ASN A 355 5.54 15.59 29.58
C ASN A 355 6.67 15.27 28.58
N LEU A 356 6.36 15.20 27.28
CA LEU A 356 7.38 15.03 26.25
C LEU A 356 8.30 16.25 26.19
N SER A 357 9.58 16.01 25.91
CA SER A 357 10.56 17.03 25.59
C SER A 357 11.44 16.58 24.41
N TRP A 358 12.16 17.53 23.84
CA TRP A 358 13.14 17.23 22.81
C TRP A 358 14.18 16.20 23.28
N GLU A 359 14.69 16.36 24.50
CA GLU A 359 15.73 15.50 25.07
C GLU A 359 15.25 14.03 25.15
N ILE A 360 14.02 13.80 25.64
CA ILE A 360 13.43 12.46 25.72
C ILE A 360 13.26 11.87 24.33
N PHE A 361 12.81 12.67 23.37
CA PHE A 361 12.63 12.22 21.99
C PHE A 361 13.98 11.94 21.32
N ARG A 362 14.97 12.84 21.44
CA ARG A 362 16.33 12.67 20.94
C ARG A 362 16.97 11.38 21.48
N ASP A 363 16.93 11.18 22.79
CA ASP A 363 17.53 10.01 23.42
C ASP A 363 16.82 8.71 22.98
N THR A 364 15.54 8.79 22.65
CA THR A 364 14.79 7.67 22.07
C THR A 364 15.22 7.38 20.62
N LEU A 365 15.46 8.40 19.82
CA LEU A 365 16.00 8.23 18.45
C LEU A 365 17.37 7.56 18.49
N ILE A 366 18.28 8.01 19.36
CA ILE A 366 19.61 7.43 19.51
C ILE A 366 19.51 5.96 19.94
N GLU A 367 18.70 5.66 20.95
CA GLU A 367 18.46 4.28 21.43
C GLU A 367 18.00 3.36 20.30
N GLN A 368 17.06 3.80 19.49
CA GLN A 368 16.53 3.00 18.39
C GLN A 368 17.51 2.85 17.23
N ALA A 369 18.28 3.90 16.93
CA ALA A 369 19.34 3.85 15.94
C ALA A 369 20.47 2.90 16.35
N GLU A 370 20.85 2.90 17.63
CA GLU A 370 21.85 1.97 18.18
C GLU A 370 21.38 0.50 18.13
N GLN A 371 20.10 0.24 18.32
CA GLN A 371 19.54 -1.10 18.16
C GLN A 371 19.55 -1.61 16.70
N GLY A 372 19.52 -0.70 15.72
CA GLY A 372 19.57 -1.06 14.31
C GLY A 372 18.28 -0.78 13.53
N VAL A 373 17.40 0.09 14.01
CA VAL A 373 16.21 0.50 13.24
C VAL A 373 16.64 1.16 11.94
N ASP A 374 16.08 0.70 10.81
CA ASP A 374 16.51 1.09 9.48
C ASP A 374 15.86 2.40 8.99
N TYR A 375 14.66 2.71 9.48
CA TYR A 375 14.01 3.98 9.16
C TYR A 375 13.06 4.44 10.26
N PHE A 376 12.96 5.76 10.43
CA PHE A 376 12.07 6.41 11.39
C PHE A 376 10.93 7.12 10.70
N THR A 377 9.69 6.89 11.16
CA THR A 377 8.57 7.77 10.85
C THR A 377 8.52 8.92 11.84
N ILE A 378 8.72 10.14 11.35
CA ILE A 378 8.73 11.37 12.16
C ILE A 378 7.75 12.39 11.59
N HIS A 379 6.76 12.77 12.41
CA HIS A 379 5.68 13.70 12.03
C HIS A 379 6.10 15.17 12.21
N ALA A 380 7.26 15.55 11.67
CA ALA A 380 7.79 16.90 11.77
C ALA A 380 7.00 17.93 10.95
N GLY A 381 6.18 17.49 9.98
CA GLY A 381 5.31 18.35 9.18
C GLY A 381 4.06 18.84 9.89
N VAL A 382 3.72 18.29 11.08
CA VAL A 382 2.58 18.75 11.90
C VAL A 382 2.94 20.07 12.59
N LEU A 383 2.70 21.19 11.93
CA LEU A 383 3.03 22.50 12.46
C LEU A 383 1.85 23.11 13.26
N LEU A 384 2.18 23.89 14.29
CA LEU A 384 1.19 24.56 15.13
C LEU A 384 0.12 25.33 14.30
N ARG A 385 0.57 26.03 13.25
CA ARG A 385 -0.29 26.81 12.35
C ARG A 385 -1.28 25.95 11.52
N TYR A 386 -1.01 24.64 11.34
CA TYR A 386 -1.87 23.75 10.55
C TYR A 386 -2.96 23.07 11.40
N ILE A 387 -2.76 22.94 12.71
CA ILE A 387 -3.69 22.26 13.61
C ILE A 387 -5.11 22.86 13.52
N PRO A 388 -5.29 24.20 13.49
CA PRO A 388 -6.64 24.78 13.37
C PRO A 388 -7.35 24.42 12.06
N LEU A 389 -6.62 24.08 10.99
CA LEU A 389 -7.20 23.70 9.70
C LEU A 389 -7.99 22.38 9.79
N THR A 390 -7.69 21.52 10.79
CA THR A 390 -8.37 20.24 11.02
C THR A 390 -9.68 20.38 11.80
N ALA A 391 -10.01 21.58 12.33
CA ALA A 391 -11.16 21.78 13.21
C ALA A 391 -12.52 21.49 12.56
N LYS A 392 -12.62 21.55 11.25
CA LYS A 392 -13.84 21.27 10.48
C LYS A 392 -13.90 19.84 9.93
N ARG A 393 -12.87 19.03 10.14
CA ARG A 393 -12.84 17.65 9.68
C ARG A 393 -13.87 16.81 10.44
N MET A 394 -14.40 15.83 9.74
CA MET A 394 -15.28 14.82 10.35
C MET A 394 -14.53 13.95 11.36
N THR A 395 -13.29 13.56 11.04
CA THR A 395 -12.48 12.65 11.85
C THR A 395 -11.30 13.33 12.56
N GLY A 396 -11.10 14.65 12.37
CA GLY A 396 -10.03 15.40 13.04
C GLY A 396 -8.62 14.97 12.63
N ILE A 397 -7.75 14.68 13.59
CA ILE A 397 -6.38 14.18 13.41
C ILE A 397 -6.34 12.70 13.80
N VAL A 398 -6.38 11.81 12.83
CA VAL A 398 -6.45 10.35 13.04
C VAL A 398 -5.07 9.68 13.17
N SER A 399 -4.01 10.34 12.70
CA SER A 399 -2.65 9.86 12.91
C SER A 399 -2.30 9.89 14.40
N ARG A 400 -1.87 8.76 14.92
CA ARG A 400 -1.48 8.63 16.34
C ARG A 400 -0.30 9.55 16.67
N GLY A 401 0.76 9.52 15.83
CA GLY A 401 1.90 10.42 15.98
C GLY A 401 1.53 11.89 15.76
N GLY A 402 0.72 12.17 14.73
CA GLY A 402 0.23 13.53 14.46
C GLY A 402 -0.58 14.11 15.62
N SER A 403 -1.48 13.34 16.23
CA SER A 403 -2.28 13.80 17.37
C SER A 403 -1.45 14.04 18.64
N ILE A 404 -0.38 13.25 18.88
CA ILE A 404 0.54 13.45 20.00
C ILE A 404 1.28 14.79 19.84
N HIS A 405 1.87 15.04 18.66
CA HIS A 405 2.55 16.32 18.38
C HIS A 405 1.58 17.49 18.43
N ALA A 406 0.38 17.36 17.83
CA ALA A 406 -0.63 18.42 17.87
C ALA A 406 -1.05 18.77 19.30
N LYS A 407 -1.27 17.76 20.15
CA LYS A 407 -1.60 17.96 21.57
C LYS A 407 -0.49 18.72 22.30
N TRP A 408 0.78 18.32 22.07
CA TRP A 408 1.94 19.00 22.67
C TRP A 408 2.04 20.46 22.21
N CYS A 409 1.94 20.72 20.91
CA CYS A 409 1.99 22.08 20.36
C CYS A 409 0.91 22.99 20.97
N LEU A 410 -0.32 22.49 21.09
CA LEU A 410 -1.42 23.24 21.68
C LEU A 410 -1.24 23.47 23.19
N ALA A 411 -0.72 22.48 23.92
CA ALA A 411 -0.51 22.61 25.36
C ALA A 411 0.51 23.70 25.72
N TYR A 412 1.56 23.82 24.90
CA TYR A 412 2.66 24.76 25.16
C TYR A 412 2.60 26.03 24.32
N HIS A 413 1.72 26.11 23.30
CA HIS A 413 1.69 27.17 22.30
C HIS A 413 3.06 27.34 21.63
N LYS A 414 3.73 26.22 21.36
CA LYS A 414 5.06 26.16 20.71
C LYS A 414 4.97 25.33 19.43
N GLU A 415 5.93 25.59 18.54
CA GLU A 415 6.06 24.79 17.33
C GLU A 415 6.52 23.37 17.67
N ASN A 416 6.24 22.44 16.79
CA ASN A 416 6.61 21.04 16.88
C ASN A 416 8.12 20.89 17.09
N PHE A 417 8.53 20.32 18.23
CA PHE A 417 9.96 20.15 18.54
C PHE A 417 10.70 19.29 17.50
N ALA A 418 10.03 18.34 16.82
CA ALA A 418 10.65 17.56 15.77
C ALA A 418 10.94 18.40 14.51
N TYR A 419 10.17 19.46 14.24
CA TYR A 419 10.46 20.42 13.20
C TYR A 419 11.61 21.38 13.60
N GLU A 420 11.55 21.90 14.83
CA GLU A 420 12.57 22.85 15.34
C GLU A 420 13.97 22.20 15.42
N HIS A 421 14.04 20.91 15.80
CA HIS A 421 15.29 20.15 15.94
C HIS A 421 15.58 19.23 14.74
N TRP A 422 15.02 19.56 13.55
CA TRP A 422 15.17 18.71 12.37
C TRP A 422 16.63 18.41 12.03
N ASP A 423 17.52 19.41 12.12
CA ASP A 423 18.92 19.23 11.80
C ASP A 423 19.67 18.28 12.75
N GLU A 424 19.29 18.27 14.04
CA GLU A 424 19.83 17.32 15.02
C GLU A 424 19.33 15.89 14.74
N ILE A 425 18.08 15.73 14.30
CA ILE A 425 17.53 14.45 13.86
C ILE A 425 18.33 13.92 12.66
N LEU A 426 18.62 14.78 11.69
CA LEU A 426 19.41 14.42 10.51
C LEU A 426 20.84 13.99 10.87
N ASP A 427 21.45 14.62 11.87
CA ASP A 427 22.79 14.25 12.33
C ASP A 427 22.79 12.86 12.98
N ILE A 428 21.77 12.51 13.74
CA ILE A 428 21.57 11.15 14.28
C ILE A 428 21.42 10.15 13.13
N CYS A 429 20.49 10.41 12.19
CA CYS A 429 20.25 9.54 11.04
C CYS A 429 21.53 9.29 10.22
N ASN A 430 22.34 10.33 10.05
CA ASN A 430 23.60 10.27 9.32
C ASN A 430 24.64 9.35 9.98
N GLN A 431 24.69 9.35 11.31
CA GLN A 431 25.65 8.56 12.08
C GLN A 431 25.40 7.05 11.97
N TYR A 432 24.14 6.62 11.77
CA TYR A 432 23.75 5.21 11.82
C TYR A 432 23.22 4.68 10.48
N ASP A 433 23.13 5.50 9.43
CA ASP A 433 22.47 5.21 8.15
C ASP A 433 20.98 4.86 8.34
N VAL A 434 20.28 5.66 9.12
CA VAL A 434 18.82 5.56 9.28
C VAL A 434 18.15 6.41 8.21
N ALA A 435 17.24 5.81 7.43
CA ALA A 435 16.41 6.55 6.49
C ALA A 435 15.23 7.22 7.24
N LEU A 436 14.65 8.26 6.64
CA LEU A 436 13.48 8.92 7.18
C LEU A 436 12.23 8.61 6.36
N SER A 437 11.14 8.32 7.06
CA SER A 437 9.78 8.42 6.58
C SER A 437 9.18 9.68 7.19
N ILE A 438 9.00 10.76 6.39
CA ILE A 438 8.41 11.99 6.91
C ILE A 438 6.91 11.75 7.01
N GLY A 439 6.41 11.63 8.25
CA GLY A 439 5.06 11.18 8.56
C GLY A 439 3.97 12.16 8.11
N ASP A 440 2.83 11.62 7.69
CA ASP A 440 1.62 12.34 7.32
C ASP A 440 0.65 12.50 8.49
N GLY A 441 1.07 13.20 9.52
CA GLY A 441 0.30 13.39 10.76
C GLY A 441 -1.07 14.05 10.57
N LEU A 442 -1.25 14.78 9.49
CA LEU A 442 -2.52 15.43 9.11
C LEU A 442 -3.22 14.74 7.94
N ARG A 443 -2.93 13.44 7.68
CA ARG A 443 -3.66 12.67 6.68
C ARG A 443 -5.16 12.62 6.98
N PRO A 444 -6.04 12.56 5.95
CA PRO A 444 -7.48 12.39 6.15
C PRO A 444 -7.79 11.00 6.71
N GLY A 445 -8.70 10.95 7.67
CA GLY A 445 -9.21 9.70 8.27
C GLY A 445 -10.59 9.32 7.77
N SER A 446 -11.12 10.02 6.80
CA SER A 446 -12.37 9.71 6.10
C SER A 446 -12.35 10.29 4.69
N ILE A 447 -13.17 9.72 3.83
CA ILE A 447 -13.36 10.21 2.45
C ILE A 447 -13.85 11.67 2.43
N TYR A 448 -14.61 12.08 3.47
CA TYR A 448 -15.10 13.46 3.61
C TYR A 448 -13.96 14.49 3.73
N ASP A 449 -12.89 14.13 4.46
CA ASP A 449 -11.76 15.00 4.77
C ASP A 449 -10.68 15.00 3.67
N ALA A 450 -10.85 14.19 2.63
CA ALA A 450 -9.85 13.95 1.59
C ALA A 450 -9.48 15.20 0.79
N ASN A 451 -8.18 15.45 0.64
CA ASN A 451 -7.60 16.56 -0.14
C ASN A 451 -7.92 17.93 0.46
N ASP A 452 -8.01 18.03 1.78
CA ASP A 452 -8.22 19.30 2.44
C ASP A 452 -6.92 20.12 2.57
N THR A 453 -7.08 21.36 3.03
CA THR A 453 -5.94 22.28 3.20
C THR A 453 -4.91 21.80 4.21
N ALA A 454 -5.34 21.13 5.28
CA ALA A 454 -4.42 20.62 6.32
C ALA A 454 -3.50 19.53 5.75
N GLN A 455 -4.05 18.59 4.99
CA GLN A 455 -3.30 17.52 4.33
C GLN A 455 -2.22 18.09 3.41
N PHE A 456 -2.60 19.03 2.53
CA PHE A 456 -1.67 19.56 1.54
C PHE A 456 -0.66 20.56 2.13
N ALA A 457 -1.03 21.28 3.19
CA ALA A 457 -0.09 22.14 3.92
C ALA A 457 1.05 21.30 4.57
N GLU A 458 0.71 20.16 5.15
CA GLU A 458 1.71 19.21 5.66
C GLU A 458 2.59 18.64 4.54
N LEU A 459 2.00 18.23 3.42
CA LEU A 459 2.75 17.69 2.28
C LEU A 459 3.78 18.70 1.74
N LEU A 460 3.41 19.98 1.68
CA LEU A 460 4.34 21.04 1.29
C LEU A 460 5.52 21.16 2.25
N THR A 461 5.27 21.05 3.57
CA THR A 461 6.31 21.03 4.60
C THR A 461 7.18 19.77 4.51
N GLN A 462 6.58 18.61 4.18
CA GLN A 462 7.36 17.40 3.92
C GLN A 462 8.37 17.62 2.78
N GLY A 463 8.00 18.34 1.73
CA GLY A 463 8.91 18.72 0.64
C GLY A 463 10.06 19.62 1.09
N GLU A 464 9.81 20.58 2.00
CA GLU A 464 10.87 21.40 2.63
C GLU A 464 11.84 20.52 3.42
N LEU A 465 11.32 19.67 4.31
CA LEU A 465 12.10 18.79 5.17
C LEU A 465 12.93 17.78 4.35
N THR A 466 12.39 17.31 3.23
CA THR A 466 13.08 16.42 2.28
C THR A 466 14.33 17.07 1.70
N ARG A 467 14.23 18.31 1.23
CA ARG A 467 15.40 19.03 0.70
C ARG A 467 16.48 19.22 1.76
N ARG A 468 16.11 19.64 2.99
CA ARG A 468 17.05 19.77 4.11
C ARG A 468 17.74 18.44 4.46
N ALA A 469 17.03 17.34 4.39
CA ALA A 469 17.61 16.01 4.62
C ALA A 469 18.63 15.63 3.53
N TRP A 470 18.32 15.88 2.27
CA TRP A 470 19.24 15.61 1.16
C TRP A 470 20.52 16.46 1.17
N GLU A 471 20.47 17.68 1.72
CA GLU A 471 21.66 18.52 1.95
C GLU A 471 22.63 17.88 2.95
N LYS A 472 22.09 17.09 3.87
CA LYS A 472 22.87 16.30 4.83
C LYS A 472 23.09 14.83 4.42
N ASP A 473 22.78 14.46 3.18
CA ASP A 473 22.88 13.09 2.64
C ASP A 473 22.04 12.06 3.39
N VAL A 474 20.92 12.46 3.99
CA VAL A 474 19.97 11.55 4.64
C VAL A 474 18.90 11.12 3.64
N GLN A 475 18.69 9.81 3.53
CA GLN A 475 17.69 9.21 2.67
C GLN A 475 16.27 9.47 3.21
N VAL A 476 15.33 9.85 2.33
CA VAL A 476 13.96 10.22 2.71
C VAL A 476 12.95 9.55 1.81
N MET A 477 11.85 9.08 2.40
CA MET A 477 10.56 8.87 1.76
C MET A 477 9.50 9.70 2.47
N ASN A 478 8.42 10.07 1.75
CA ASN A 478 7.31 10.85 2.31
C ASN A 478 6.12 9.94 2.55
N GLU A 479 5.47 10.05 3.71
CA GLU A 479 4.19 9.38 3.94
C GLU A 479 3.05 10.13 3.25
N GLY A 480 2.05 9.38 2.84
CA GLY A 480 0.90 9.88 2.11
C GLY A 480 -0.43 9.31 2.59
N PRO A 481 -1.54 9.77 1.98
CA PRO A 481 -2.85 9.80 2.58
C PRO A 481 -3.46 8.41 2.79
N GLY A 482 -4.32 8.32 3.81
CA GLY A 482 -5.05 7.10 4.17
C GLY A 482 -6.40 6.95 3.45
N HIS A 483 -7.31 7.93 3.57
CA HIS A 483 -8.68 7.85 3.05
C HIS A 483 -8.87 8.83 1.88
N ILE A 484 -8.77 8.32 0.64
CA ILE A 484 -8.91 9.15 -0.57
C ILE A 484 -9.83 8.44 -1.57
N PRO A 485 -10.92 9.07 -2.01
CA PRO A 485 -11.78 8.50 -3.04
C PRO A 485 -11.00 8.39 -4.36
N LEU A 486 -11.29 7.35 -5.13
CA LEU A 486 -10.51 6.92 -6.29
C LEU A 486 -10.15 8.06 -7.26
N HIS A 487 -11.11 8.96 -7.53
CA HIS A 487 -10.94 10.06 -8.48
C HIS A 487 -10.00 11.18 -7.98
N LYS A 488 -9.69 11.24 -6.68
CA LYS A 488 -8.76 12.22 -6.09
C LYS A 488 -7.33 11.69 -5.93
N ILE A 489 -7.10 10.40 -6.14
CA ILE A 489 -5.77 9.78 -6.00
C ILE A 489 -4.73 10.42 -6.92
N PRO A 490 -5.01 10.68 -8.23
CA PRO A 490 -4.00 11.27 -9.11
C PRO A 490 -3.47 12.63 -8.63
N GLU A 491 -4.33 13.47 -8.05
CA GLU A 491 -3.92 14.77 -7.50
C GLU A 491 -2.88 14.61 -6.39
N ASN A 492 -3.05 13.62 -5.51
CA ASN A 492 -2.10 13.37 -4.42
C ASN A 492 -0.73 12.97 -4.96
N MET A 493 -0.68 12.10 -5.97
CA MET A 493 0.59 11.68 -6.58
C MET A 493 1.29 12.82 -7.29
N VAL A 494 0.56 13.61 -8.09
CA VAL A 494 1.13 14.75 -8.82
C VAL A 494 1.75 15.77 -7.85
N LYS A 495 1.00 16.15 -6.79
CA LYS A 495 1.49 17.11 -5.79
C LYS A 495 2.70 16.58 -5.02
N GLN A 496 2.72 15.29 -4.68
CA GLN A 496 3.87 14.70 -4.00
C GLN A 496 5.12 14.71 -4.88
N LEU A 497 5.01 14.30 -6.14
CA LEU A 497 6.13 14.32 -7.08
C LEU A 497 6.69 15.73 -7.26
N GLU A 498 5.82 16.73 -7.39
CA GLU A 498 6.21 18.13 -7.60
C GLU A 498 6.80 18.73 -6.32
N TRP A 499 6.11 18.62 -5.19
CA TRP A 499 6.51 19.33 -3.96
C TRP A 499 7.62 18.64 -3.18
N CYS A 500 7.69 17.31 -3.27
CA CYS A 500 8.72 16.50 -2.62
C CYS A 500 9.86 16.06 -3.56
N ASN A 501 9.97 16.68 -4.74
CA ASN A 501 11.08 16.49 -5.69
C ASN A 501 11.30 15.01 -6.09
N GLU A 502 10.23 14.29 -6.35
CA GLU A 502 10.22 12.85 -6.73
C GLU A 502 10.80 11.90 -5.67
N ALA A 503 10.93 12.32 -4.40
CA ALA A 503 11.26 11.40 -3.30
C ALA A 503 10.26 10.22 -3.27
N PRO A 504 10.66 9.03 -2.84
CA PRO A 504 9.75 7.88 -2.76
C PRO A 504 8.50 8.22 -1.93
N PHE A 505 7.32 7.84 -2.44
CA PHE A 505 6.06 8.00 -1.74
C PHE A 505 5.69 6.69 -1.04
N TYR A 506 5.34 6.79 0.24
CA TYR A 506 4.90 5.69 1.09
C TYR A 506 3.46 5.94 1.52
N THR A 507 2.51 5.15 1.04
CA THR A 507 1.07 5.42 1.21
C THR A 507 0.35 4.37 2.03
N LEU A 508 -0.57 4.81 2.91
CA LEU A 508 -1.50 3.95 3.63
C LEU A 508 -2.72 3.68 2.74
N GLY A 509 -2.66 2.67 1.91
CA GLY A 509 -3.66 2.40 0.91
C GLY A 509 -3.42 3.23 -0.36
N PRO A 510 -4.33 4.20 -0.72
CA PRO A 510 -5.43 4.75 0.08
C PRO A 510 -6.71 3.89 0.13
N LEU A 511 -7.46 4.01 1.23
CA LEU A 511 -8.82 3.47 1.33
C LEU A 511 -9.75 4.31 0.46
N THR A 512 -10.39 3.67 -0.52
CA THR A 512 -11.18 4.38 -1.55
C THR A 512 -12.63 4.63 -1.14
N THR A 513 -13.07 4.02 -0.04
CA THR A 513 -14.39 4.18 0.56
C THR A 513 -14.36 3.78 2.04
N ASP A 514 -15.28 4.34 2.85
CA ASP A 514 -15.35 4.11 4.30
C ASP A 514 -16.47 3.11 4.69
N ILE A 515 -17.20 2.53 3.73
CA ILE A 515 -18.43 1.76 4.00
C ILE A 515 -18.19 0.28 4.34
N ALA A 516 -16.96 -0.20 4.37
CA ALA A 516 -16.67 -1.62 4.42
C ALA A 516 -15.78 -2.04 5.61
N PRO A 517 -16.17 -1.78 6.88
CA PRO A 517 -15.42 -2.28 8.03
C PRO A 517 -15.27 -3.81 7.97
N GLY A 518 -14.08 -4.33 8.25
CA GLY A 518 -13.73 -5.74 8.10
C GLY A 518 -13.24 -6.13 6.69
N TYR A 519 -13.39 -5.23 5.71
CA TYR A 519 -12.91 -5.39 4.34
C TYR A 519 -11.96 -4.25 3.93
N ASP A 520 -11.41 -3.52 4.88
CA ASP A 520 -10.53 -2.38 4.62
C ASP A 520 -9.27 -2.76 3.82
N HIS A 521 -8.79 -3.99 3.97
CA HIS A 521 -7.72 -4.55 3.14
C HIS A 521 -8.07 -4.62 1.65
N ILE A 522 -9.35 -4.77 1.28
CA ILE A 522 -9.82 -4.75 -0.11
C ILE A 522 -9.99 -3.31 -0.59
N THR A 523 -10.71 -2.46 0.18
CA THR A 523 -10.95 -1.07 -0.22
C THR A 523 -9.65 -0.29 -0.40
N SER A 524 -8.66 -0.57 0.44
CA SER A 524 -7.33 0.04 0.36
C SER A 524 -6.45 -0.56 -0.73
N ALA A 525 -6.53 -1.88 -1.00
CA ALA A 525 -5.80 -2.50 -2.11
C ALA A 525 -6.20 -1.93 -3.48
N ILE A 526 -7.48 -1.55 -3.66
CA ILE A 526 -7.96 -0.85 -4.87
C ILE A 526 -7.22 0.49 -5.04
N GLY A 527 -7.13 1.27 -3.98
CA GLY A 527 -6.41 2.55 -4.00
C GLY A 527 -4.91 2.36 -4.15
N ALA A 528 -4.34 1.36 -3.47
CA ALA A 528 -2.92 1.01 -3.52
C ALA A 528 -2.47 0.64 -4.94
N ALA A 529 -3.25 -0.19 -5.65
CA ALA A 529 -2.97 -0.52 -7.05
C ALA A 529 -3.01 0.73 -7.94
N ASN A 530 -3.99 1.61 -7.73
CA ASN A 530 -4.13 2.84 -8.50
C ASN A 530 -2.97 3.81 -8.25
N ILE A 531 -2.67 4.14 -6.99
CA ILE A 531 -1.60 5.09 -6.66
C ILE A 531 -0.21 4.51 -6.95
N GLY A 532 -0.04 3.19 -6.80
CA GLY A 532 1.19 2.47 -7.16
C GLY A 532 1.48 2.55 -8.66
N ALA A 533 0.47 2.37 -9.50
CA ALA A 533 0.58 2.54 -10.96
C ALA A 533 0.99 3.97 -11.34
N LEU A 534 0.61 4.97 -10.55
CA LEU A 534 0.98 6.37 -10.75
C LEU A 534 2.38 6.72 -10.23
N GLY A 535 2.99 5.87 -9.38
CA GLY A 535 4.37 6.08 -8.94
C GLY A 535 4.67 5.89 -7.45
N THR A 536 3.71 5.55 -6.60
CA THR A 536 4.02 5.18 -5.21
C THR A 536 5.00 4.02 -5.16
N ALA A 537 5.98 4.12 -4.27
CA ALA A 537 7.11 3.19 -4.18
C ALA A 537 6.95 2.13 -3.06
N LEU A 538 6.29 2.51 -1.96
CA LEU A 538 6.03 1.65 -0.82
C LEU A 538 4.57 1.76 -0.40
N LEU A 539 3.93 0.62 -0.21
CA LEU A 539 2.54 0.52 0.22
C LEU A 539 2.48 0.03 1.67
N CYS A 540 1.89 0.82 2.55
CA CYS A 540 1.55 0.37 3.89
C CYS A 540 0.32 -0.54 3.82
N TYR A 541 0.48 -1.80 4.21
CA TYR A 541 -0.64 -2.72 4.17
C TYR A 541 -1.74 -2.32 5.16
N VAL A 542 -2.95 -2.77 4.85
CA VAL A 542 -4.11 -2.70 5.71
C VAL A 542 -4.63 -4.11 5.91
N THR A 543 -5.03 -4.46 7.12
CA THR A 543 -5.58 -5.78 7.46
C THR A 543 -7.11 -5.74 7.52
N PRO A 544 -7.79 -6.91 7.52
CA PRO A 544 -9.24 -6.97 7.75
C PRO A 544 -9.68 -6.34 9.07
N LYS A 545 -8.76 -6.22 10.05
CA LYS A 545 -9.04 -5.64 11.38
C LYS A 545 -8.71 -4.16 11.51
N GLU A 546 -8.39 -3.47 10.41
CA GLU A 546 -8.21 -2.02 10.46
C GLU A 546 -9.43 -1.35 11.11
N HIS A 547 -9.19 -0.37 11.98
CA HIS A 547 -10.20 0.31 12.80
C HIS A 547 -10.99 -0.57 13.79
N LEU A 548 -10.79 -1.90 13.82
CA LEU A 548 -11.57 -2.85 14.63
C LEU A 548 -10.77 -3.53 15.73
N GLY A 549 -9.49 -3.79 15.53
CA GLY A 549 -8.67 -4.49 16.53
C GLY A 549 -7.25 -4.78 16.10
N LEU A 550 -6.46 -5.36 17.01
CA LEU A 550 -5.09 -5.79 16.70
C LEU A 550 -5.12 -7.03 15.80
N PRO A 551 -4.41 -7.04 14.67
CA PRO A 551 -4.39 -8.18 13.76
C PRO A 551 -3.65 -9.38 14.37
N ASN A 552 -4.18 -10.56 14.12
CA ASN A 552 -3.50 -11.81 14.35
C ASN A 552 -2.68 -12.22 13.11
N ARG A 553 -2.02 -13.37 13.17
CA ARG A 553 -1.20 -13.93 12.10
C ARG A 553 -1.94 -14.06 10.75
N ASP A 554 -3.18 -14.53 10.77
CA ASP A 554 -3.97 -14.77 9.56
C ASP A 554 -4.45 -13.44 8.94
N ASP A 555 -4.79 -12.46 9.77
CA ASP A 555 -5.09 -11.10 9.33
C ASP A 555 -3.86 -10.44 8.66
N VAL A 556 -2.66 -10.68 9.21
CA VAL A 556 -1.40 -10.21 8.62
C VAL A 556 -1.21 -10.82 7.23
N LYS A 557 -1.38 -12.13 7.08
CA LYS A 557 -1.31 -12.80 5.78
C LYS A 557 -2.32 -12.21 4.79
N ALA A 558 -3.58 -12.06 5.20
CA ALA A 558 -4.63 -11.50 4.34
C ALA A 558 -4.28 -10.08 3.85
N GLY A 559 -3.77 -9.24 4.74
CA GLY A 559 -3.30 -7.90 4.39
C GLY A 559 -2.11 -7.93 3.42
N VAL A 560 -1.06 -8.69 3.71
CA VAL A 560 0.13 -8.80 2.84
C VAL A 560 -0.25 -9.29 1.45
N ILE A 561 -1.03 -10.37 1.35
CA ILE A 561 -1.44 -10.92 0.03
C ILE A 561 -2.27 -9.90 -0.76
N SER A 562 -3.23 -9.21 -0.12
CA SER A 562 -4.03 -8.18 -0.79
C SER A 562 -3.14 -7.07 -1.36
N TYR A 563 -2.12 -6.67 -0.62
CA TYR A 563 -1.19 -5.62 -1.04
C TYR A 563 -0.14 -6.10 -2.04
N LYS A 564 0.29 -7.36 -2.00
CA LYS A 564 1.13 -7.95 -3.07
C LYS A 564 0.37 -8.03 -4.38
N ILE A 565 -0.95 -8.30 -4.37
CA ILE A 565 -1.81 -8.22 -5.56
C ILE A 565 -1.84 -6.77 -6.09
N ALA A 566 -2.05 -5.79 -5.21
CA ALA A 566 -2.07 -4.37 -5.59
C ALA A 566 -0.71 -3.91 -6.16
N ALA A 567 0.40 -4.28 -5.51
CA ALA A 567 1.76 -3.97 -5.95
C ALA A 567 2.06 -4.59 -7.32
N HIS A 568 1.73 -5.86 -7.51
CA HIS A 568 1.93 -6.56 -8.78
C HIS A 568 1.10 -5.93 -9.92
N ALA A 569 -0.17 -5.58 -9.66
CA ALA A 569 -0.99 -4.86 -10.63
C ALA A 569 -0.41 -3.49 -11.00
N ALA A 570 0.17 -2.78 -10.04
CA ALA A 570 0.87 -1.52 -10.27
C ALA A 570 2.15 -1.72 -11.10
N ASP A 571 2.92 -2.76 -10.82
CA ASP A 571 4.14 -3.09 -11.57
C ASP A 571 3.85 -3.47 -13.03
N LEU A 572 2.76 -4.19 -13.29
CA LEU A 572 2.25 -4.43 -14.64
C LEU A 572 1.92 -3.11 -15.36
N ALA A 573 1.19 -2.21 -14.69
CA ALA A 573 0.82 -0.90 -15.24
C ALA A 573 2.05 -0.02 -15.53
N LYS A 574 3.12 -0.13 -14.73
CA LYS A 574 4.41 0.53 -14.93
C LYS A 574 5.26 -0.10 -16.04
N GLY A 575 4.85 -1.26 -16.57
CA GLY A 575 5.55 -1.97 -17.65
C GLY A 575 6.75 -2.79 -17.18
N HIS A 576 6.79 -3.26 -15.93
CA HIS A 576 7.84 -4.15 -15.47
C HIS A 576 7.77 -5.51 -16.19
N GLN A 577 8.79 -5.83 -16.97
CA GLN A 577 8.84 -7.07 -17.76
C GLN A 577 8.73 -8.33 -16.90
N HIS A 578 9.32 -8.32 -15.70
CA HIS A 578 9.26 -9.48 -14.81
C HIS A 578 7.82 -9.72 -14.27
N ALA A 579 7.05 -8.67 -14.02
CA ALA A 579 5.65 -8.79 -13.61
C ALA A 579 4.83 -9.43 -14.72
N GLN A 580 4.95 -8.94 -15.96
CA GLN A 580 4.26 -9.52 -17.12
C GLN A 580 4.65 -10.99 -17.35
N ALA A 581 5.94 -11.31 -17.28
CA ALA A 581 6.41 -12.68 -17.46
C ALA A 581 5.84 -13.66 -16.40
N TRP A 582 5.58 -13.18 -15.19
CA TRP A 582 4.97 -13.98 -14.14
C TRP A 582 3.50 -14.29 -14.46
N ASP A 583 2.71 -13.29 -14.86
CA ASP A 583 1.33 -13.50 -15.32
C ASP A 583 1.24 -14.42 -16.52
N ASP A 584 2.16 -14.27 -17.50
CA ASP A 584 2.22 -15.12 -18.69
C ASP A 584 2.47 -16.58 -18.30
N ALA A 585 3.45 -16.84 -17.41
CA ALA A 585 3.77 -18.18 -16.94
C ALA A 585 2.59 -18.84 -16.22
N LEU A 586 1.91 -18.10 -15.32
CA LEU A 586 0.74 -18.60 -14.59
C LEU A 586 -0.44 -18.83 -15.55
N SER A 587 -0.69 -17.92 -16.49
CA SER A 587 -1.77 -18.03 -17.47
C SER A 587 -1.57 -19.20 -18.40
N LYS A 588 -0.31 -19.47 -18.83
CA LYS A 588 0.06 -20.67 -19.61
C LYS A 588 -0.21 -21.94 -18.81
N ALA A 589 0.26 -22.01 -17.55
CA ALA A 589 0.01 -23.15 -16.66
C ALA A 589 -1.50 -23.41 -16.46
N ARG A 590 -2.30 -22.33 -16.29
CA ARG A 590 -3.76 -22.40 -16.16
C ARG A 590 -4.42 -22.91 -17.43
N PHE A 591 -4.05 -22.44 -18.59
CA PHE A 591 -4.61 -22.88 -19.87
C PHE A 591 -4.31 -24.35 -20.16
N GLU A 592 -3.11 -24.80 -19.80
CA GLU A 592 -2.64 -26.18 -20.00
C GLU A 592 -3.08 -27.14 -18.90
N PHE A 593 -3.90 -26.68 -17.94
CA PHE A 593 -4.37 -27.46 -16.75
C PHE A 593 -3.22 -28.06 -15.92
N ARG A 594 -2.07 -27.42 -15.89
CA ARG A 594 -0.93 -27.78 -15.02
C ARG A 594 -1.17 -27.22 -13.61
N TRP A 595 -2.14 -27.84 -12.90
CA TRP A 595 -2.65 -27.35 -11.61
C TRP A 595 -1.56 -27.06 -10.59
N MET A 596 -0.63 -28.00 -10.43
CA MET A 596 0.46 -27.83 -9.46
C MET A 596 1.42 -26.68 -9.82
N ASP A 597 1.61 -26.41 -11.12
CA ASP A 597 2.39 -25.25 -11.56
C ASP A 597 1.62 -23.95 -11.35
N GLN A 598 0.30 -23.97 -11.64
CA GLN A 598 -0.59 -22.82 -11.39
C GLN A 598 -0.59 -22.45 -9.90
N PHE A 599 -0.70 -23.42 -8.98
CA PHE A 599 -0.64 -23.16 -7.55
C PHE A 599 0.73 -22.64 -7.13
N ALA A 600 1.82 -23.28 -7.56
CA ALA A 600 3.18 -22.89 -7.20
C ALA A 600 3.57 -21.49 -7.69
N LEU A 601 3.05 -21.06 -8.85
CA LEU A 601 3.21 -19.72 -9.39
C LEU A 601 2.34 -18.67 -8.72
N SER A 602 1.29 -19.06 -7.96
CA SER A 602 0.41 -18.09 -7.30
C SER A 602 1.13 -17.36 -6.15
N LEU A 603 0.59 -16.21 -5.75
CA LEU A 603 1.05 -15.47 -4.56
C LEU A 603 0.76 -16.24 -3.27
N ASP A 604 -0.33 -17.02 -3.22
CA ASP A 604 -0.73 -17.86 -2.09
C ASP A 604 -1.08 -19.27 -2.56
N PRO A 605 -0.07 -20.14 -2.73
CA PRO A 605 -0.28 -21.52 -3.15
C PRO A 605 -1.16 -22.32 -2.21
N MET A 606 -1.04 -22.11 -0.90
CA MET A 606 -1.82 -22.81 0.11
C MET A 606 -3.32 -22.59 -0.05
N THR A 607 -3.73 -21.33 -0.20
CA THR A 607 -5.15 -20.97 -0.40
C THR A 607 -5.67 -21.46 -1.75
N ALA A 608 -4.85 -21.34 -2.82
CA ALA A 608 -5.22 -21.81 -4.15
C ALA A 608 -5.46 -23.33 -4.17
N MET A 609 -4.58 -24.11 -3.54
CA MET A 609 -4.72 -25.56 -3.39
C MET A 609 -5.97 -25.91 -2.55
N ALA A 610 -6.14 -25.25 -1.40
CA ALA A 610 -7.26 -25.54 -0.50
C ALA A 610 -8.61 -25.33 -1.20
N PHE A 611 -8.80 -24.26 -1.94
CA PHE A 611 -10.04 -23.99 -2.69
C PHE A 611 -10.27 -24.97 -3.84
N HIS A 612 -9.22 -25.39 -4.52
CA HIS A 612 -9.34 -26.42 -5.55
C HIS A 612 -9.73 -27.77 -4.93
N ASP A 613 -9.04 -28.20 -3.88
CA ASP A 613 -9.21 -29.50 -3.26
C ASP A 613 -10.52 -29.63 -2.47
N GLU A 614 -11.08 -28.51 -1.96
CA GLU A 614 -12.41 -28.49 -1.34
C GLU A 614 -13.51 -29.06 -2.25
N THR A 615 -13.44 -28.73 -3.54
CA THR A 615 -14.46 -29.10 -4.51
C THR A 615 -14.09 -30.33 -5.36
N LEU A 616 -12.81 -30.63 -5.46
CA LEU A 616 -12.26 -31.78 -6.21
C LEU A 616 -11.20 -32.51 -5.36
N PRO A 617 -11.60 -33.22 -4.28
CA PRO A 617 -10.66 -33.76 -3.30
C PRO A 617 -9.87 -34.98 -3.76
N SER A 618 -10.22 -35.60 -4.89
CA SER A 618 -9.50 -36.80 -5.37
C SER A 618 -8.19 -36.48 -6.06
N GLU A 619 -7.17 -37.30 -5.90
CA GLU A 619 -5.87 -37.14 -6.58
C GLU A 619 -6.01 -37.05 -8.11
N GLY A 620 -6.98 -37.75 -8.70
CA GLY A 620 -7.30 -37.68 -10.12
C GLY A 620 -7.76 -36.28 -10.59
N ALA A 621 -8.29 -35.46 -9.67
CA ALA A 621 -8.71 -34.09 -9.98
C ALA A 621 -7.53 -33.14 -10.24
N LYS A 622 -6.37 -33.42 -9.67
CA LYS A 622 -5.13 -32.62 -9.85
C LYS A 622 -4.54 -32.74 -11.26
N VAL A 623 -5.02 -33.67 -12.05
CA VAL A 623 -4.66 -33.84 -13.46
C VAL A 623 -5.85 -33.68 -14.41
N ALA A 624 -7.00 -33.27 -13.89
CA ALA A 624 -8.20 -33.07 -14.69
C ALA A 624 -8.10 -31.80 -15.55
N HIS A 625 -8.54 -31.90 -16.81
CA HIS A 625 -8.59 -30.78 -17.76
C HIS A 625 -9.89 -29.97 -17.61
N PHE A 626 -10.34 -29.75 -16.37
CA PHE A 626 -11.49 -28.91 -16.01
C PHE A 626 -11.45 -28.62 -14.50
N CYS A 627 -12.16 -27.59 -14.05
CA CYS A 627 -12.44 -27.34 -12.64
C CYS A 627 -13.91 -27.60 -12.31
N SER A 628 -14.25 -27.61 -11.01
CA SER A 628 -15.62 -27.83 -10.53
C SER A 628 -16.64 -26.78 -11.03
N MET A 629 -16.19 -25.56 -11.34
CA MET A 629 -17.07 -24.49 -11.83
C MET A 629 -17.75 -24.83 -13.15
N CYS A 630 -16.99 -25.29 -14.14
CA CYS A 630 -17.53 -25.60 -15.48
C CYS A 630 -17.82 -27.09 -15.67
N GLY A 631 -17.12 -27.97 -14.93
CA GLY A 631 -17.15 -29.41 -15.17
C GLY A 631 -16.52 -29.80 -16.50
N PRO A 632 -16.53 -31.11 -16.84
CA PRO A 632 -15.73 -31.66 -17.93
C PRO A 632 -16.26 -31.31 -19.34
N LYS A 633 -17.49 -30.82 -19.50
CA LYS A 633 -18.10 -30.56 -20.81
C LYS A 633 -18.29 -29.09 -21.16
N PHE A 634 -18.12 -28.18 -20.19
CA PHE A 634 -18.42 -26.77 -20.37
C PHE A 634 -17.20 -25.85 -20.12
N CYS A 635 -16.02 -26.43 -19.92
CA CYS A 635 -14.81 -25.65 -19.75
C CYS A 635 -14.38 -24.99 -21.06
N SER A 636 -14.43 -23.67 -21.12
CA SER A 636 -14.07 -22.90 -22.32
C SER A 636 -12.63 -23.14 -22.77
N MET A 637 -11.70 -23.29 -21.82
CA MET A 637 -10.29 -23.58 -22.13
C MET A 637 -10.15 -24.96 -22.79
N LYS A 638 -10.86 -25.97 -22.25
CA LYS A 638 -10.87 -27.32 -22.85
C LYS A 638 -11.47 -27.32 -24.26
N ILE A 639 -12.59 -26.61 -24.43
CA ILE A 639 -13.22 -26.47 -25.77
C ILE A 639 -12.25 -25.76 -26.73
N THR A 640 -11.54 -24.71 -26.28
CA THR A 640 -10.56 -24.00 -27.10
C THR A 640 -9.37 -24.90 -27.46
N GLU A 641 -8.89 -25.72 -26.52
CA GLU A 641 -7.85 -26.73 -26.79
C GLU A 641 -8.32 -27.71 -27.89
N ASP A 642 -9.55 -28.22 -27.78
CA ASP A 642 -10.13 -29.12 -28.76
C ASP A 642 -10.27 -28.46 -30.14
N VAL A 643 -10.62 -27.17 -30.19
CA VAL A 643 -10.63 -26.39 -31.44
C VAL A 643 -9.24 -26.26 -32.05
N ARG A 644 -8.20 -26.03 -31.25
CA ARG A 644 -6.79 -25.99 -31.77
C ARG A 644 -6.36 -27.34 -32.30
N LYS A 645 -6.62 -28.43 -31.58
CA LYS A 645 -6.32 -29.78 -32.02
C LYS A 645 -7.02 -30.11 -33.33
N TYR A 646 -8.31 -29.74 -33.44
CA TYR A 646 -9.05 -29.92 -34.68
C TYR A 646 -8.41 -29.18 -35.86
N ALA A 647 -7.97 -27.93 -35.66
CA ALA A 647 -7.28 -27.17 -36.70
C ALA A 647 -5.96 -27.81 -37.13
N GLU A 648 -5.16 -28.30 -36.20
CA GLU A 648 -3.91 -29.02 -36.45
C GLU A 648 -4.13 -30.32 -37.21
N GLU A 649 -5.08 -31.15 -36.77
CA GLU A 649 -5.41 -32.44 -37.37
C GLU A 649 -5.91 -32.32 -38.82
N HIS A 650 -6.54 -31.19 -39.15
CA HIS A 650 -7.04 -30.92 -40.50
C HIS A 650 -6.09 -30.09 -41.35
N GLY A 651 -4.85 -29.87 -40.85
CA GLY A 651 -3.79 -29.19 -41.63
C GLY A 651 -3.98 -27.68 -41.76
N TYR A 652 -4.78 -27.07 -40.90
CA TYR A 652 -4.93 -25.61 -40.81
C TYR A 652 -3.84 -25.04 -39.90
N GLY A 653 -3.09 -24.06 -40.42
CA GLY A 653 -1.97 -23.46 -39.69
C GLY A 653 -2.44 -22.60 -38.48
N THR A 654 -3.65 -22.06 -38.57
CA THR A 654 -4.28 -21.23 -37.51
C THR A 654 -5.76 -21.54 -37.35
N VAL A 655 -6.33 -21.17 -36.21
CA VAL A 655 -7.77 -21.27 -35.95
C VAL A 655 -8.57 -20.40 -36.92
N GLU A 656 -8.01 -19.24 -37.34
CA GLU A 656 -8.64 -18.36 -38.32
C GLU A 656 -8.73 -19.01 -39.68
N GLU A 657 -7.69 -19.73 -40.11
CA GLU A 657 -7.71 -20.53 -41.35
C GLU A 657 -8.75 -21.65 -41.27
N ALA A 658 -8.82 -22.35 -40.15
CA ALA A 658 -9.85 -23.38 -39.92
C ALA A 658 -11.26 -22.81 -40.02
N MET A 659 -11.51 -21.66 -39.40
CA MET A 659 -12.80 -20.96 -39.45
C MET A 659 -13.14 -20.52 -40.86
N LYS A 660 -12.18 -19.95 -41.60
CA LYS A 660 -12.37 -19.52 -43.00
C LYS A 660 -12.72 -20.70 -43.87
N HIS A 661 -11.97 -21.80 -43.80
CA HIS A 661 -12.24 -23.02 -44.53
C HIS A 661 -13.60 -23.63 -44.18
N GLY A 662 -13.98 -23.64 -42.91
CA GLY A 662 -15.29 -24.09 -42.45
C GLY A 662 -16.43 -23.23 -43.05
N MET A 663 -16.28 -21.91 -43.03
CA MET A 663 -17.25 -20.99 -43.65
C MET A 663 -17.33 -21.17 -45.19
N ASP A 664 -16.19 -21.35 -45.83
CA ASP A 664 -16.15 -21.58 -47.27
C ASP A 664 -16.80 -22.94 -47.65
N ALA A 665 -16.54 -23.99 -46.87
CA ALA A 665 -17.16 -25.29 -47.04
C ALA A 665 -18.68 -25.25 -46.86
N MET A 666 -19.18 -24.62 -45.76
CA MET A 666 -20.61 -24.44 -45.52
C MET A 666 -21.29 -23.56 -46.59
N SER A 667 -20.62 -22.55 -47.06
CA SER A 667 -21.09 -21.72 -48.19
C SER A 667 -21.19 -22.50 -49.50
N ALA A 668 -20.20 -23.34 -49.77
CA ALA A 668 -20.23 -24.24 -50.95
C ALA A 668 -21.35 -25.27 -50.84
N GLU A 669 -21.54 -25.88 -49.68
CA GLU A 669 -22.63 -26.83 -49.43
C GLU A 669 -24.02 -26.17 -49.57
N PHE A 670 -24.18 -24.96 -49.01
CA PHE A 670 -25.44 -24.18 -49.18
C PHE A 670 -25.69 -23.85 -50.67
N LEU A 671 -24.66 -23.44 -51.42
CA LEU A 671 -24.82 -23.17 -52.82
C LEU A 671 -25.11 -24.44 -53.69
N ALA A 672 -24.57 -25.59 -53.26
CA ALA A 672 -24.85 -26.86 -53.88
C ALA A 672 -26.29 -27.32 -53.60
N ALA A 673 -26.75 -27.20 -52.36
CA ALA A 673 -28.11 -27.48 -51.96
C ALA A 673 -29.12 -26.55 -52.66
N LYS A 674 -28.80 -25.27 -52.82
CA LYS A 674 -29.62 -24.33 -53.58
C LYS A 674 -29.72 -24.66 -55.08
N LYS A 675 -28.69 -25.24 -55.68
CA LYS A 675 -28.70 -25.71 -57.07
C LYS A 675 -29.54 -26.97 -57.26
N THR A 676 -29.58 -27.86 -56.32
CA THR A 676 -30.44 -29.08 -56.35
C THR A 676 -31.92 -28.73 -56.16
N VAL A 677 -32.27 -27.72 -55.40
CA VAL A 677 -33.65 -27.29 -55.21
C VAL A 677 -34.18 -26.43 -56.36
N SER A 678 -33.31 -25.76 -57.12
CA SER A 678 -33.71 -24.91 -58.26
C SER A 678 -33.97 -25.68 -59.55
N GLY A 679 -33.85 -27.02 -59.56
CA GLY A 679 -34.14 -27.90 -60.68
C GLY A 679 -35.59 -28.31 -60.86
N GLU A 680 -36.51 -28.10 -59.92
CA GLU A 680 -37.91 -28.41 -60.04
C GLU A 680 -38.77 -27.27 -59.47
N GLN A 681 -39.42 -26.58 -60.41
CA GLN A 681 -40.61 -25.72 -60.27
C GLN A 681 -40.62 -24.51 -59.35
N HIS A 682 -41.01 -23.40 -59.96
CA HIS A 682 -41.38 -22.13 -59.37
C HIS A 682 -42.13 -22.20 -58.07
N GLY A 683 -41.50 -21.80 -57.00
CA GLY A 683 -42.10 -21.44 -55.72
C GLY A 683 -40.99 -20.75 -54.93
N GLU A 684 -41.26 -19.54 -54.47
CA GLU A 684 -40.40 -18.84 -53.55
C GLU A 684 -40.26 -19.67 -52.25
N VAL A 685 -39.22 -20.46 -52.18
CA VAL A 685 -38.80 -21.07 -50.93
C VAL A 685 -37.69 -20.18 -50.38
N GLY A 686 -38.02 -19.33 -49.47
CA GLY A 686 -37.02 -18.66 -48.59
C GLY A 686 -36.20 -19.74 -47.94
N GLY A 687 -34.96 -19.93 -48.41
CA GLY A 687 -34.00 -20.78 -47.74
C GLY A 687 -33.62 -20.18 -46.39
N GLU A 688 -34.31 -20.55 -45.35
CA GLU A 688 -33.81 -20.28 -44.02
C GLU A 688 -32.57 -21.12 -43.77
N ILE A 689 -31.41 -20.48 -43.68
CA ILE A 689 -30.26 -21.11 -43.11
C ILE A 689 -30.60 -21.38 -41.66
N TYR A 690 -30.69 -22.65 -41.30
CA TYR A 690 -30.88 -23.04 -39.89
C TYR A 690 -29.60 -22.69 -39.14
N VAL A 691 -29.54 -21.46 -38.66
CA VAL A 691 -28.55 -21.04 -37.65
C VAL A 691 -29.20 -21.50 -36.34
N PRO A 692 -28.56 -22.37 -35.55
CA PRO A 692 -29.08 -22.73 -34.22
C PRO A 692 -29.41 -21.43 -33.47
N GLU A 693 -30.54 -21.39 -32.76
CA GLU A 693 -31.04 -20.22 -32.03
C GLU A 693 -29.97 -19.53 -31.16
N SER A 694 -28.97 -20.28 -30.72
CA SER A 694 -27.81 -19.75 -30.01
C SER A 694 -26.92 -18.77 -30.81
N TYR A 695 -26.99 -18.78 -32.16
CA TYR A 695 -26.19 -17.86 -33.02
C TYR A 695 -27.02 -16.70 -33.58
N ALA A 696 -28.35 -16.82 -33.63
CA ALA A 696 -29.24 -15.78 -34.17
C ALA A 696 -29.36 -14.54 -33.23
N ALA A 697 -28.93 -14.63 -31.96
CA ALA A 697 -29.08 -13.57 -30.99
C ALA A 697 -27.89 -12.54 -30.97
N ARG A 698 -26.91 -12.68 -31.85
CA ARG A 698 -25.80 -11.72 -31.92
C ARG A 698 -25.81 -10.91 -33.20
N SER A 699 -26.67 -9.89 -33.22
CA SER A 699 -26.61 -8.79 -34.19
C SER A 699 -25.33 -7.97 -33.96
N PRO A 700 -24.59 -7.55 -35.01
CA PRO A 700 -23.36 -6.76 -34.88
C PRO A 700 -23.54 -5.35 -34.29
N SER A 701 -24.77 -4.94 -33.93
CA SER A 701 -25.05 -3.62 -33.35
C SER A 701 -25.04 -3.59 -31.82
N ALA A 702 -24.56 -4.64 -31.15
CA ALA A 702 -24.50 -4.72 -29.68
C ALA A 702 -23.07 -5.04 -29.17
N ILE A 703 -22.04 -4.46 -29.82
CA ILE A 703 -20.66 -4.36 -29.27
C ILE A 703 -20.29 -2.88 -29.22
#